data_37f1cb263a7222f4e3b58421cbc4d55e
#
_entry.id   37f1cb263a7222f4e3b58421cbc4d55e
#
_cell.length_a   1.000
_cell.length_b   1.000
_cell.length_c   1.000
_cell.angle_alpha   90.00
_cell.angle_beta   90.00
_cell.angle_gamma   90.00
#
_symmetry.space_group_name_H-M   'P 1'
#
loop_
_entity.id
_entity.type
_entity.pdbx_description
1 polymer ?
#
loop_
_entity_poly.entity_id
_entity_poly.type
_entity_poly.pdbx_seq_one_letter_code
_entity_poly.pdbx_strand_id
1 'polypeptide(L)'
;MAKLFLIDAYALIYRSYYAFIKSPRINSKGLNTSAVMGFCNTLNEVLTKEKPTHIGVAFDHGKTFRHDAFHEYKAQREETPEDIKLSVPLIKQVLEAMRIPILQVDGFEADDIIGTVATRFGADGIDTFMLTPDKDYGQLIGPNIFMYRPRHGGGYEILGEKEVEAKYGIPTPAQVIDLLALMGDSADNFPGCPGVGEKTAAKLINQFGSIDNMLQHTDEIKGKLREKVENAVEDIKMSKFLATIRTDVPMQLDLDKLKVEQPDETKLRAIFEELEFKTLINKFLNKDESKPKTDNNQLDLFAENTTNESDEPKNAKFESIKTTQHEYKLVENEEELHQLCDFFITKEFVSIDTETTSTDAIRAELVGLSFSVEEKKAFYVTVPANYEEALKIVQIFKPLYESDKIMKIGQNIKYDYEVLTRYGVTLQGKMFDTMIAHYLIQPELHHNMDYMAETLLGYQTIHIEELLGPKGKKQKNMRDLPPTDIYEYAAEDADITLRLKNVLEPRLKELGVEELFWNIEMPLVRVLADMELNGVCLDTEALQDTSKIFTERMKQYEQEIYKEAGEEFNISSPKQVGDILFGKLQIMDKPKKTKTGQYVTSEEVLQSLESKSPIVRNILNYRGIKKLLSTYIDALPKLINPRTGHIHTSFNQALTATGRLSSSDPNLQNIPVRTDDGKEIRKCFIPEEGCLFFSADYSQIELRIMAHLSEDENMMEAFREGHDIHRATAAKIWHVDIDKVTDAQRKKAKQANFGIIYGITTYGLAQRMDIPNGEAKELIEGYFRTFPKVQAYMEHAKEEARAKGYAETLFHRRRYLADINSRNATVRGFAERNAINAPIQGTEADIIKVAMVRIWERFKKEGIRSKMILQVHDELNFSVFPEEREQVERIVIEEMQNAYPLNVPLIADAGWGKNWLEAH
;
A
#
# COMPACT_ATOMS: atom_id res chain seq x y z
N MET A 1 -24.84 -29.84 -22.15
CA MET A 1 -23.67 -30.74 -22.17
C MET A 1 -23.03 -30.68 -20.79
N ALA A 2 -22.44 -31.76 -20.31
CA ALA A 2 -21.73 -31.76 -19.02
C ALA A 2 -20.46 -30.92 -19.16
N LYS A 3 -20.20 -30.07 -18.19
CA LYS A 3 -19.03 -29.18 -18.14
C LYS A 3 -18.33 -29.37 -16.81
N LEU A 4 -17.09 -29.89 -16.83
CA LEU A 4 -16.29 -30.20 -15.65
C LEU A 4 -15.20 -29.14 -15.47
N PHE A 5 -15.07 -28.60 -14.27
CA PHE A 5 -13.93 -27.74 -13.88
C PHE A 5 -13.06 -28.49 -12.86
N LEU A 6 -11.76 -28.53 -13.13
CA LEU A 6 -10.74 -29.08 -12.24
C LEU A 6 -9.79 -27.95 -11.84
N ILE A 7 -9.65 -27.73 -10.55
CA ILE A 7 -8.88 -26.60 -10.01
C ILE A 7 -7.61 -27.09 -9.33
N ASP A 8 -6.48 -26.55 -9.73
CA ASP A 8 -5.21 -26.71 -9.03
C ASP A 8 -5.20 -25.76 -7.82
N ALA A 9 -5.33 -26.33 -6.62
CA ALA A 9 -5.50 -25.58 -5.40
C ALA A 9 -4.29 -24.71 -5.08
N TYR A 10 -3.09 -25.29 -5.07
CA TYR A 10 -1.88 -24.55 -4.69
C TYR A 10 -1.52 -23.45 -5.69
N ALA A 11 -1.65 -23.71 -6.96
CA ALA A 11 -1.43 -22.72 -7.99
C ALA A 11 -2.33 -21.48 -7.81
N LEU A 12 -3.59 -21.68 -7.41
CA LEU A 12 -4.55 -20.62 -7.14
C LEU A 12 -4.31 -19.93 -5.79
N ILE A 13 -3.97 -20.69 -4.75
CA ILE A 13 -3.65 -20.17 -3.40
C ILE A 13 -2.42 -19.27 -3.46
N TYR A 14 -1.33 -19.72 -4.07
CA TYR A 14 -0.12 -18.92 -4.23
C TYR A 14 -0.38 -17.64 -5.05
N ARG A 15 -1.10 -17.77 -6.15
CA ARG A 15 -1.49 -16.59 -6.95
C ARG A 15 -2.27 -15.58 -6.13
N SER A 16 -3.23 -16.04 -5.34
CA SER A 16 -4.05 -15.18 -4.49
C SER A 16 -3.22 -14.52 -3.39
N TYR A 17 -2.36 -15.25 -2.73
CA TYR A 17 -1.46 -14.73 -1.71
C TYR A 17 -0.54 -13.61 -2.25
N TYR A 18 0.15 -13.88 -3.36
CA TYR A 18 1.06 -12.90 -3.95
C TYR A 18 0.35 -11.70 -4.60
N ALA A 19 -0.91 -11.81 -4.98
CA ALA A 19 -1.69 -10.67 -5.46
C ALA A 19 -1.89 -9.62 -4.37
N PHE A 20 -2.01 -10.04 -3.12
CA PHE A 20 -2.20 -9.16 -1.95
C PHE A 20 -0.93 -8.91 -1.13
N ILE A 21 0.25 -9.35 -1.57
CA ILE A 21 1.48 -9.27 -0.76
C ILE A 21 1.86 -7.85 -0.34
N LYS A 22 1.48 -6.84 -1.12
CA LYS A 22 1.73 -5.42 -0.81
C LYS A 22 0.64 -4.79 0.07
N SER A 23 -0.53 -5.42 0.17
CA SER A 23 -1.67 -4.96 0.96
C SER A 23 -2.46 -6.19 1.44
N PRO A 24 -1.91 -6.94 2.41
CA PRO A 24 -2.51 -8.16 2.91
C PRO A 24 -3.85 -7.89 3.60
N ARG A 25 -4.79 -8.80 3.45
CA ARG A 25 -6.08 -8.77 4.13
C ARG A 25 -5.96 -9.52 5.45
N ILE A 26 -5.79 -8.76 6.52
CA ILE A 26 -5.65 -9.31 7.87
C ILE A 26 -6.99 -9.10 8.60
N ASN A 27 -7.53 -10.16 9.20
CA ASN A 27 -8.75 -10.04 10.00
C ASN A 27 -8.46 -9.51 11.42
N SER A 28 -9.50 -9.23 12.19
CA SER A 28 -9.37 -8.70 13.56
C SER A 28 -8.59 -9.60 14.52
N LYS A 29 -8.43 -10.90 14.19
CA LYS A 29 -7.64 -11.87 14.96
C LYS A 29 -6.16 -11.91 14.53
N GLY A 30 -5.73 -11.04 13.61
CA GLY A 30 -4.36 -10.99 13.10
C GLY A 30 -4.04 -12.06 12.04
N LEU A 31 -5.02 -12.80 11.54
CA LEU A 31 -4.85 -13.81 10.52
C LEU A 31 -4.85 -13.18 9.12
N ASN A 32 -3.82 -13.47 8.32
CA ASN A 32 -3.79 -13.08 6.92
C ASN A 32 -4.75 -13.95 6.10
N THR A 33 -5.87 -13.39 5.71
CA THR A 33 -6.95 -14.07 4.98
C THR A 33 -6.87 -13.86 3.46
N SER A 34 -5.83 -13.21 2.95
CA SER A 34 -5.67 -12.84 1.54
C SER A 34 -5.78 -14.02 0.59
N ALA A 35 -5.10 -15.13 0.91
CA ALA A 35 -5.10 -16.33 0.08
C ALA A 35 -6.49 -16.98 0.03
N VAL A 36 -7.17 -17.07 1.18
CA VAL A 36 -8.53 -17.63 1.29
C VAL A 36 -9.52 -16.77 0.51
N MET A 37 -9.46 -15.44 0.69
CA MET A 37 -10.37 -14.50 0.00
C MET A 37 -10.18 -14.55 -1.51
N GLY A 38 -8.93 -14.52 -2.00
CA GLY A 38 -8.64 -14.58 -3.43
C GLY A 38 -9.07 -15.91 -4.04
N PHE A 39 -8.86 -17.02 -3.34
CA PHE A 39 -9.34 -18.35 -3.74
C PHE A 39 -10.87 -18.38 -3.86
N CYS A 40 -11.59 -17.93 -2.84
CA CYS A 40 -13.05 -17.89 -2.83
C CYS A 40 -13.63 -16.97 -3.92
N ASN A 41 -13.01 -15.82 -4.17
CA ASN A 41 -13.44 -14.95 -5.26
C ASN A 41 -13.31 -15.63 -6.64
N THR A 42 -12.19 -16.31 -6.91
CA THR A 42 -12.00 -17.08 -8.14
C THR A 42 -13.01 -18.24 -8.25
N LEU A 43 -13.24 -18.95 -7.16
CA LEU A 43 -14.22 -20.02 -7.11
C LEU A 43 -15.64 -19.52 -7.40
N ASN A 44 -16.02 -18.38 -6.80
CA ASN A 44 -17.30 -17.74 -7.09
C ASN A 44 -17.43 -17.32 -8.57
N GLU A 45 -16.36 -16.80 -9.15
CA GLU A 45 -16.33 -16.41 -10.56
C GLU A 45 -16.57 -17.61 -11.47
N VAL A 46 -15.88 -18.72 -11.23
CA VAL A 46 -16.10 -19.97 -11.96
C VAL A 46 -17.53 -20.46 -11.84
N LEU A 47 -18.07 -20.51 -10.63
CA LEU A 47 -19.43 -21.00 -10.38
C LEU A 47 -20.52 -20.11 -11.02
N THR A 48 -20.32 -18.80 -11.02
CA THR A 48 -21.34 -17.84 -11.50
C THR A 48 -21.26 -17.57 -13.00
N LYS A 49 -20.05 -17.42 -13.55
CA LYS A 49 -19.85 -17.10 -14.97
C LYS A 49 -19.81 -18.32 -15.85
N GLU A 50 -19.01 -19.34 -15.45
CA GLU A 50 -18.82 -20.53 -16.25
C GLU A 50 -19.92 -21.60 -16.03
N LYS A 51 -20.61 -21.54 -14.89
CA LYS A 51 -21.73 -22.40 -14.50
C LYS A 51 -21.44 -23.90 -14.77
N PRO A 52 -20.32 -24.43 -14.19
CA PRO A 52 -20.00 -25.82 -14.39
C PRO A 52 -21.10 -26.75 -13.85
N THR A 53 -21.28 -27.87 -14.50
CA THR A 53 -22.17 -28.94 -13.97
C THR A 53 -21.43 -29.81 -12.96
N HIS A 54 -20.10 -29.89 -13.09
CA HIS A 54 -19.22 -30.68 -12.24
C HIS A 54 -17.96 -29.89 -11.89
N ILE A 55 -17.43 -30.09 -10.69
CA ILE A 55 -16.24 -29.38 -10.20
C ILE A 55 -15.46 -30.27 -9.22
N GLY A 56 -14.14 -30.13 -9.25
CA GLY A 56 -13.24 -30.78 -8.28
C GLY A 56 -12.00 -29.90 -8.03
N VAL A 57 -11.45 -29.94 -6.83
CA VAL A 57 -10.26 -29.17 -6.44
C VAL A 57 -9.18 -30.15 -5.99
N ALA A 58 -8.05 -30.14 -6.67
CA ALA A 58 -6.92 -31.03 -6.39
C ALA A 58 -5.87 -30.36 -5.50
N PHE A 59 -5.35 -31.10 -4.52
CA PHE A 59 -4.28 -30.66 -3.61
C PHE A 59 -3.11 -31.63 -3.66
N ASP A 60 -1.90 -31.09 -3.63
CA ASP A 60 -0.69 -31.89 -3.39
C ASP A 60 -0.70 -32.47 -1.97
N HIS A 61 -0.13 -33.67 -1.82
CA HIS A 61 0.00 -34.31 -0.53
C HIS A 61 1.32 -35.05 -0.37
N GLY A 62 2.17 -34.50 0.49
CA GLY A 62 3.43 -35.13 0.90
C GLY A 62 4.48 -35.27 -0.20
N LYS A 63 5.36 -36.26 -0.03
CA LYS A 63 6.38 -36.61 -1.03
C LYS A 63 5.77 -37.46 -2.15
N THR A 64 6.24 -37.26 -3.35
CA THR A 64 5.72 -37.92 -4.55
C THR A 64 6.78 -38.80 -5.18
N PHE A 65 6.38 -39.68 -6.10
CA PHE A 65 7.28 -40.57 -6.84
C PHE A 65 8.42 -39.82 -7.56
N ARG A 66 8.24 -38.53 -7.90
CA ARG A 66 9.28 -37.70 -8.51
C ARG A 66 10.41 -37.38 -7.53
N HIS A 67 10.09 -37.16 -6.25
CA HIS A 67 11.08 -36.94 -5.21
C HIS A 67 11.91 -38.22 -4.92
N ASP A 68 11.28 -39.41 -5.08
CA ASP A 68 11.98 -40.69 -4.92
C ASP A 68 12.91 -40.96 -6.11
N ALA A 69 12.51 -40.56 -7.33
CA ALA A 69 13.30 -40.73 -8.54
C ALA A 69 14.45 -39.72 -8.69
N PHE A 70 14.24 -38.47 -8.22
CA PHE A 70 15.23 -37.42 -8.29
C PHE A 70 15.21 -36.55 -7.02
N HIS A 71 16.20 -36.76 -6.18
CA HIS A 71 16.25 -36.17 -4.84
C HIS A 71 16.29 -34.63 -4.86
N GLU A 72 16.82 -34.02 -5.95
CA GLU A 72 16.90 -32.58 -6.13
C GLU A 72 15.62 -31.99 -6.72
N TYR A 73 14.60 -32.78 -7.02
CA TYR A 73 13.32 -32.31 -7.53
C TYR A 73 12.68 -31.33 -6.56
N LYS A 74 12.38 -30.13 -7.04
CA LYS A 74 11.82 -29.01 -6.25
C LYS A 74 12.66 -28.59 -5.03
N ALA A 75 13.91 -29.06 -4.90
CA ALA A 75 14.77 -28.76 -3.75
C ALA A 75 15.12 -27.25 -3.62
N GLN A 76 15.05 -26.49 -4.72
CA GLN A 76 15.29 -25.04 -4.73
C GLN A 76 14.02 -24.23 -4.44
N ARG A 77 12.84 -24.86 -4.33
CA ARG A 77 11.63 -24.14 -3.96
C ARG A 77 11.75 -23.62 -2.54
N GLU A 78 11.47 -22.35 -2.36
CA GLU A 78 11.35 -21.75 -1.03
C GLU A 78 10.25 -22.48 -0.24
N GLU A 79 10.46 -22.60 1.06
CA GLU A 79 9.44 -23.19 1.93
C GLU A 79 8.13 -22.41 1.85
N THR A 80 7.00 -23.12 1.84
CA THR A 80 5.67 -22.51 1.78
C THR A 80 5.49 -21.50 2.90
N PRO A 81 5.14 -20.24 2.60
CA PRO A 81 4.86 -19.21 3.60
C PRO A 81 3.87 -19.69 4.67
N GLU A 82 4.09 -19.30 5.92
CA GLU A 82 3.26 -19.74 7.04
C GLU A 82 1.79 -19.36 6.84
N ASP A 83 1.52 -18.16 6.31
CA ASP A 83 0.17 -17.71 5.98
C ASP A 83 -0.54 -18.62 4.97
N ILE A 84 0.19 -19.19 4.02
CA ILE A 84 -0.37 -20.17 3.08
C ILE A 84 -0.67 -21.48 3.80
N LYS A 85 0.24 -21.94 4.69
CA LYS A 85 0.00 -23.15 5.49
C LYS A 85 -1.25 -23.01 6.36
N LEU A 86 -1.46 -21.84 6.96
CA LEU A 86 -2.66 -21.53 7.75
C LEU A 86 -3.91 -21.41 6.87
N SER A 87 -3.78 -20.94 5.63
CA SER A 87 -4.90 -20.76 4.70
C SER A 87 -5.42 -22.06 4.12
N VAL A 88 -4.57 -23.07 3.92
CA VAL A 88 -4.96 -24.37 3.31
C VAL A 88 -6.07 -25.08 4.09
N PRO A 89 -6.01 -25.26 5.42
CA PRO A 89 -7.09 -25.85 6.18
C PRO A 89 -8.41 -25.08 6.07
N LEU A 90 -8.35 -23.76 6.06
CA LEU A 90 -9.52 -22.89 5.94
C LEU A 90 -10.18 -23.02 4.56
N ILE A 91 -9.38 -23.07 3.49
CA ILE A 91 -9.87 -23.30 2.14
C ILE A 91 -10.53 -24.68 2.04
N LYS A 92 -9.95 -25.71 2.64
CA LYS A 92 -10.57 -27.04 2.70
C LYS A 92 -11.92 -27.03 3.41
N GLN A 93 -12.03 -26.33 4.55
CA GLN A 93 -13.30 -26.13 5.24
C GLN A 93 -14.35 -25.42 4.37
N VAL A 94 -13.96 -24.40 3.62
CA VAL A 94 -14.84 -23.72 2.66
C VAL A 94 -15.32 -24.68 1.58
N LEU A 95 -14.42 -25.47 0.99
CA LEU A 95 -14.76 -26.47 -0.04
C LEU A 95 -15.72 -27.54 0.50
N GLU A 96 -15.48 -28.04 1.71
CA GLU A 96 -16.37 -29.00 2.39
C GLU A 96 -17.76 -28.39 2.64
N ALA A 97 -17.82 -27.14 3.12
CA ALA A 97 -19.09 -26.44 3.31
C ALA A 97 -19.80 -26.17 1.98
N MET A 98 -19.06 -25.97 0.89
CA MET A 98 -19.60 -25.83 -0.46
C MET A 98 -19.95 -27.18 -1.12
N ARG A 99 -19.66 -28.30 -0.47
CA ARG A 99 -19.80 -29.66 -1.00
C ARG A 99 -19.05 -29.87 -2.31
N ILE A 100 -17.89 -29.22 -2.43
CA ILE A 100 -16.99 -29.37 -3.57
C ILE A 100 -15.95 -30.43 -3.22
N PRO A 101 -15.82 -31.48 -4.03
CA PRO A 101 -14.91 -32.60 -3.78
C PRO A 101 -13.44 -32.14 -3.76
N ILE A 102 -12.73 -32.50 -2.69
CA ILE A 102 -11.28 -32.37 -2.56
C ILE A 102 -10.65 -33.64 -3.10
N LEU A 103 -9.83 -33.48 -4.15
CA LEU A 103 -9.12 -34.58 -4.79
C LEU A 103 -7.66 -34.60 -4.27
N GLN A 104 -7.30 -35.70 -3.61
CA GLN A 104 -5.98 -35.87 -3.01
C GLN A 104 -5.61 -37.33 -2.98
N VAL A 105 -4.42 -37.69 -3.44
CA VAL A 105 -3.91 -39.06 -3.48
C VAL A 105 -2.45 -39.09 -3.04
N ASP A 106 -2.11 -39.95 -2.08
CA ASP A 106 -0.76 -40.03 -1.57
C ASP A 106 0.22 -40.50 -2.65
N GLY A 107 1.38 -39.83 -2.71
CA GLY A 107 2.43 -40.15 -3.67
C GLY A 107 2.29 -39.50 -5.04
N PHE A 108 1.20 -38.71 -5.28
CA PHE A 108 0.94 -38.01 -6.53
C PHE A 108 0.74 -36.54 -6.30
N GLU A 109 1.04 -35.74 -7.31
CA GLU A 109 0.84 -34.28 -7.31
C GLU A 109 -0.57 -33.91 -7.84
N ALA A 110 -1.01 -32.69 -7.57
CA ALA A 110 -2.31 -32.20 -8.04
C ALA A 110 -2.43 -32.26 -9.57
N ASP A 111 -1.34 -32.04 -10.29
CA ASP A 111 -1.29 -32.14 -11.76
C ASP A 111 -1.55 -33.56 -12.27
N ASP A 112 -0.99 -34.58 -11.60
CA ASP A 112 -1.22 -35.99 -11.93
C ASP A 112 -2.71 -36.36 -11.70
N ILE A 113 -3.27 -35.91 -10.58
CA ILE A 113 -4.67 -36.13 -10.25
C ILE A 113 -5.59 -35.47 -11.30
N ILE A 114 -5.34 -34.20 -11.59
CA ILE A 114 -6.11 -33.46 -12.59
C ILE A 114 -5.94 -34.09 -13.98
N GLY A 115 -4.70 -34.47 -14.34
CA GLY A 115 -4.41 -35.14 -15.60
C GLY A 115 -5.19 -36.45 -15.76
N THR A 116 -5.26 -37.25 -14.71
CA THR A 116 -6.00 -38.51 -14.71
C THR A 116 -7.51 -38.29 -14.88
N VAL A 117 -8.09 -37.38 -14.12
CA VAL A 117 -9.52 -37.03 -14.16
C VAL A 117 -9.88 -36.41 -15.52
N ALA A 118 -9.08 -35.45 -16.00
CA ALA A 118 -9.32 -34.76 -17.26
C ALA A 118 -9.25 -35.71 -18.47
N THR A 119 -8.23 -36.59 -18.51
CA THR A 119 -8.06 -37.55 -19.59
C THR A 119 -9.24 -38.54 -19.62
N ARG A 120 -9.67 -39.02 -18.47
CA ARG A 120 -10.79 -39.98 -18.39
C ARG A 120 -12.09 -39.36 -18.87
N PHE A 121 -12.49 -38.21 -18.32
CA PHE A 121 -13.79 -37.63 -18.66
C PHE A 121 -13.79 -36.90 -19.98
N GLY A 122 -12.65 -36.37 -20.43
CA GLY A 122 -12.48 -35.85 -21.78
C GLY A 122 -12.68 -36.93 -22.84
N ALA A 123 -12.15 -38.17 -22.59
CA ALA A 123 -12.40 -39.31 -23.46
C ALA A 123 -13.89 -39.73 -23.49
N ASP A 124 -14.62 -39.53 -22.41
CA ASP A 124 -16.07 -39.78 -22.33
C ASP A 124 -16.91 -38.64 -22.99
N GLY A 125 -16.27 -37.65 -23.62
CA GLY A 125 -16.92 -36.56 -24.35
C GLY A 125 -17.41 -35.41 -23.46
N ILE A 126 -16.83 -35.26 -22.25
CA ILE A 126 -17.20 -34.19 -21.33
C ILE A 126 -16.22 -33.04 -21.48
N ASP A 127 -16.71 -31.83 -21.76
CA ASP A 127 -15.90 -30.63 -21.79
C ASP A 127 -15.25 -30.37 -20.43
N THR A 128 -13.95 -30.59 -20.33
CA THR A 128 -13.16 -30.53 -19.09
C THR A 128 -12.19 -29.36 -19.14
N PHE A 129 -12.30 -28.47 -18.17
CA PHE A 129 -11.52 -27.24 -18.03
C PHE A 129 -10.58 -27.36 -16.83
N MET A 130 -9.28 -27.24 -17.05
CA MET A 130 -8.24 -27.24 -16.02
C MET A 130 -7.88 -25.81 -15.65
N LEU A 131 -8.28 -25.36 -14.46
CA LEU A 131 -7.99 -24.02 -13.94
C LEU A 131 -6.62 -24.00 -13.27
N THR A 132 -5.62 -23.56 -14.00
CA THR A 132 -4.25 -23.42 -13.53
C THR A 132 -3.47 -22.41 -14.39
N PRO A 133 -2.51 -21.64 -13.81
CA PRO A 133 -1.55 -20.84 -14.58
C PRO A 133 -0.38 -21.66 -15.12
N ASP A 134 -0.22 -22.91 -14.68
CA ASP A 134 0.93 -23.75 -14.97
C ASP A 134 0.95 -24.22 -16.43
N LYS A 135 2.08 -23.95 -17.09
CA LYS A 135 2.30 -24.28 -18.51
C LYS A 135 2.34 -25.79 -18.80
N ASP A 136 2.68 -26.59 -17.77
CA ASP A 136 2.93 -28.03 -17.92
C ASP A 136 1.63 -28.78 -18.24
N TYR A 137 0.48 -28.25 -17.82
CA TYR A 137 -0.83 -28.76 -18.19
C TYR A 137 -1.12 -28.69 -19.70
N GLY A 138 -0.34 -27.93 -20.46
CA GLY A 138 -0.45 -27.87 -21.91
C GLY A 138 -0.33 -29.24 -22.60
N GLN A 139 0.39 -30.19 -21.99
CA GLN A 139 0.56 -31.56 -22.49
C GLN A 139 -0.74 -32.39 -22.47
N LEU A 140 -1.71 -32.01 -21.65
CA LEU A 140 -2.97 -32.73 -21.44
C LEU A 140 -4.09 -32.29 -22.40
N ILE A 141 -3.89 -31.18 -23.11
CA ILE A 141 -4.91 -30.59 -23.97
C ILE A 141 -5.21 -31.50 -25.17
N GLY A 142 -6.51 -31.71 -25.40
CA GLY A 142 -7.03 -32.57 -26.45
C GLY A 142 -8.49 -32.26 -26.76
N PRO A 143 -9.17 -33.12 -27.55
CA PRO A 143 -10.56 -32.98 -27.89
C PRO A 143 -11.40 -32.86 -26.64
N ASN A 144 -12.05 -32.06 -26.09
CA ASN A 144 -12.80 -31.87 -24.85
C ASN A 144 -11.93 -31.61 -23.60
N ILE A 145 -10.64 -31.38 -23.74
CA ILE A 145 -9.78 -31.00 -22.60
C ILE A 145 -9.16 -29.64 -22.89
N PHE A 146 -9.43 -28.67 -22.02
CA PHE A 146 -9.04 -27.27 -22.18
C PHE A 146 -8.33 -26.76 -20.94
N MET A 147 -7.36 -25.89 -21.14
CA MET A 147 -6.76 -25.13 -20.03
C MET A 147 -7.50 -23.80 -19.87
N TYR A 148 -8.01 -23.55 -18.67
CA TYR A 148 -8.64 -22.30 -18.27
C TYR A 148 -7.64 -21.48 -17.49
N ARG A 149 -6.93 -20.58 -18.19
CA ARG A 149 -5.73 -19.92 -17.68
C ARG A 149 -6.03 -18.48 -17.26
N PRO A 150 -5.66 -18.08 -16.01
CA PRO A 150 -5.76 -16.69 -15.60
C PRO A 150 -4.84 -15.77 -16.39
N ARG A 151 -5.34 -14.62 -16.88
CA ARG A 151 -4.55 -13.59 -17.56
C ARG A 151 -3.91 -12.61 -16.60
N HIS A 152 -2.79 -12.02 -16.98
CA HIS A 152 -2.27 -10.83 -16.32
C HIS A 152 -3.14 -9.63 -16.70
N GLY A 153 -3.63 -8.89 -15.68
CA GLY A 153 -4.53 -7.76 -15.91
C GLY A 153 -6.02 -8.12 -15.83
N GLY A 154 -6.33 -9.35 -15.36
CA GLY A 154 -7.69 -9.82 -15.12
C GLY A 154 -8.28 -10.68 -16.23
N GLY A 155 -9.31 -11.46 -15.86
CA GLY A 155 -9.98 -12.42 -16.76
C GLY A 155 -9.19 -13.69 -17.02
N TYR A 156 -9.76 -14.53 -17.89
CA TYR A 156 -9.23 -15.84 -18.23
C TYR A 156 -9.12 -16.01 -19.74
N GLU A 157 -8.27 -16.94 -20.17
CA GLU A 157 -8.19 -17.42 -21.53
C GLU A 157 -8.41 -18.94 -21.56
N ILE A 158 -9.07 -19.41 -22.58
CA ILE A 158 -9.26 -20.84 -22.83
C ILE A 158 -8.23 -21.22 -23.91
N LEU A 159 -7.38 -22.19 -23.55
CA LEU A 159 -6.40 -22.74 -24.50
C LEU A 159 -6.86 -24.13 -24.88
N GLY A 160 -7.13 -24.33 -26.14
CA GLY A 160 -7.32 -25.61 -26.78
C GLY A 160 -6.09 -26.03 -27.61
N GLU A 161 -6.22 -27.06 -28.43
CA GLU A 161 -5.11 -27.62 -29.23
C GLU A 161 -4.43 -26.54 -30.09
N LYS A 162 -5.22 -25.78 -30.84
CA LYS A 162 -4.69 -24.76 -31.77
C LYS A 162 -3.93 -23.63 -31.05
N GLU A 163 -4.42 -23.22 -29.91
CA GLU A 163 -3.80 -22.16 -29.11
C GLU A 163 -2.46 -22.63 -28.51
N VAL A 164 -2.36 -23.88 -28.08
CA VAL A 164 -1.11 -24.46 -27.56
C VAL A 164 -0.10 -24.69 -28.67
N GLU A 165 -0.53 -25.27 -29.82
CA GLU A 165 0.31 -25.45 -30.98
C GLU A 165 0.91 -24.11 -31.46
N ALA A 166 0.06 -23.11 -31.62
CA ALA A 166 0.49 -21.78 -32.04
C ALA A 166 1.42 -21.09 -31.02
N LYS A 167 1.14 -21.28 -29.75
CA LYS A 167 1.92 -20.66 -28.68
C LYS A 167 3.34 -21.17 -28.59
N TYR A 168 3.52 -22.48 -28.64
CA TYR A 168 4.82 -23.11 -28.49
C TYR A 168 5.50 -23.45 -29.82
N GLY A 169 4.80 -23.30 -30.95
CA GLY A 169 5.31 -23.62 -32.30
C GLY A 169 5.58 -25.11 -32.47
N ILE A 170 4.77 -25.97 -31.89
CA ILE A 170 4.85 -27.43 -31.95
C ILE A 170 3.64 -28.04 -32.66
N PRO A 171 3.76 -29.22 -33.30
CA PRO A 171 2.69 -29.83 -34.06
C PRO A 171 1.49 -30.35 -33.22
N THR A 172 1.71 -30.75 -32.00
CA THR A 172 0.65 -31.29 -31.15
C THR A 172 0.86 -30.90 -29.64
N PRO A 173 -0.19 -30.74 -28.85
CA PRO A 173 -0.08 -30.43 -27.40
C PRO A 173 0.74 -31.47 -26.62
N ALA A 174 0.64 -32.76 -26.95
CA ALA A 174 1.42 -33.83 -26.30
C ALA A 174 2.94 -33.58 -26.32
N GLN A 175 3.43 -32.85 -27.31
CA GLN A 175 4.85 -32.52 -27.46
C GLN A 175 5.32 -31.41 -26.48
N VAL A 176 4.43 -30.85 -25.67
CA VAL A 176 4.83 -29.97 -24.56
C VAL A 176 5.75 -30.73 -23.58
N ILE A 177 5.55 -32.03 -23.42
CA ILE A 177 6.45 -32.88 -22.59
C ILE A 177 7.88 -32.82 -23.12
N ASP A 178 8.05 -33.02 -24.44
CA ASP A 178 9.34 -33.00 -25.08
C ASP A 178 9.99 -31.60 -25.08
N LEU A 179 9.15 -30.56 -25.20
CA LEU A 179 9.59 -29.18 -25.08
C LEU A 179 10.18 -28.89 -23.71
N LEU A 180 9.47 -29.25 -22.65
CA LEU A 180 9.90 -29.08 -21.25
C LEU A 180 11.15 -29.90 -20.94
N ALA A 181 11.19 -31.15 -21.40
CA ALA A 181 12.32 -32.02 -21.19
C ALA A 181 13.62 -31.50 -21.82
N LEU A 182 13.53 -30.84 -22.98
CA LEU A 182 14.68 -30.19 -23.61
C LEU A 182 15.08 -28.90 -22.95
N MET A 183 14.12 -28.11 -22.51
CA MET A 183 14.39 -26.79 -21.89
C MET A 183 14.88 -26.91 -20.45
N GLY A 184 14.46 -27.96 -19.73
CA GLY A 184 14.52 -28.00 -18.30
C GLY A 184 13.55 -27.02 -17.62
N ASP A 185 13.43 -27.10 -16.31
CA ASP A 185 12.68 -26.14 -15.51
C ASP A 185 13.42 -25.77 -14.23
N SER A 186 13.74 -24.50 -14.06
CA SER A 186 14.43 -24.00 -12.88
C SER A 186 13.52 -23.92 -11.66
N ALA A 187 12.18 -23.85 -11.83
CA ALA A 187 11.24 -23.82 -10.74
C ALA A 187 11.07 -25.21 -10.10
N ASP A 188 11.11 -26.24 -10.91
CA ASP A 188 11.02 -27.64 -10.50
C ASP A 188 12.39 -28.33 -10.39
N ASN A 189 13.44 -27.60 -10.71
CA ASN A 189 14.84 -28.01 -10.60
C ASN A 189 15.16 -29.28 -11.39
N PHE A 190 14.72 -29.38 -12.64
CA PHE A 190 15.18 -30.42 -13.54
C PHE A 190 16.01 -29.87 -14.70
N PRO A 191 17.10 -30.59 -15.11
CA PRO A 191 18.22 -29.96 -15.79
C PRO A 191 17.97 -29.59 -17.25
N GLY A 192 17.19 -30.37 -18.00
CA GLY A 192 17.07 -30.24 -19.44
C GLY A 192 18.36 -30.40 -20.21
N CYS A 193 18.43 -29.84 -21.41
CA CYS A 193 19.64 -29.77 -22.23
C CYS A 193 20.30 -28.38 -22.07
N PRO A 194 21.53 -28.27 -21.50
CA PRO A 194 22.15 -27.00 -21.22
C PRO A 194 22.27 -26.06 -22.42
N GLY A 195 21.62 -24.89 -22.32
CA GLY A 195 21.62 -23.86 -23.35
C GLY A 195 20.66 -24.13 -24.53
N VAL A 196 19.70 -25.03 -24.36
CA VAL A 196 18.54 -25.20 -25.24
C VAL A 196 17.36 -24.46 -24.62
N GLY A 197 16.89 -23.40 -25.27
CA GLY A 197 15.68 -22.65 -24.88
C GLY A 197 14.52 -23.02 -25.80
N GLU A 198 13.32 -22.48 -25.49
CA GLU A 198 12.03 -22.76 -26.11
C GLU A 198 12.09 -22.83 -27.64
N LYS A 199 12.66 -21.79 -28.28
CA LYS A 199 12.76 -21.73 -29.74
C LYS A 199 13.63 -22.84 -30.37
N THR A 200 14.69 -23.24 -29.65
CA THR A 200 15.57 -24.30 -30.10
C THR A 200 14.92 -25.67 -29.88
N ALA A 201 14.29 -25.85 -28.73
CA ALA A 201 13.53 -27.04 -28.42
C ALA A 201 12.39 -27.26 -29.43
N ALA A 202 11.58 -26.22 -29.70
CA ALA A 202 10.52 -26.31 -30.71
C ALA A 202 11.05 -26.68 -32.10
N LYS A 203 12.21 -26.15 -32.53
CA LYS A 203 12.83 -26.52 -33.79
C LYS A 203 13.21 -27.99 -33.84
N LEU A 204 13.82 -28.52 -32.79
CA LEU A 204 14.20 -29.93 -32.70
C LEU A 204 12.95 -30.83 -32.70
N ILE A 205 11.90 -30.47 -32.01
CA ILE A 205 10.65 -31.22 -31.98
C ILE A 205 9.99 -31.21 -33.36
N ASN A 206 9.96 -30.08 -34.06
CA ASN A 206 9.43 -29.99 -35.42
C ASN A 206 10.25 -30.81 -36.41
N GLN A 207 11.57 -30.94 -36.22
CA GLN A 207 12.45 -31.71 -37.09
C GLN A 207 12.31 -33.23 -36.83
N PHE A 208 12.28 -33.62 -35.56
CA PHE A 208 12.39 -35.04 -35.19
C PHE A 208 11.06 -35.67 -34.72
N GLY A 209 10.04 -34.85 -34.44
CA GLY A 209 8.73 -35.29 -33.97
C GLY A 209 8.70 -35.61 -32.46
N SER A 210 9.76 -36.20 -31.93
CA SER A 210 9.89 -36.53 -30.50
C SER A 210 11.35 -36.55 -30.03
N ILE A 211 11.56 -36.42 -28.70
CA ILE A 211 12.89 -36.62 -28.10
C ILE A 211 13.44 -38.01 -28.37
N ASP A 212 12.63 -39.05 -28.27
CA ASP A 212 13.08 -40.40 -28.46
C ASP A 212 13.63 -40.63 -29.85
N ASN A 213 12.95 -40.08 -30.87
CA ASN A 213 13.47 -40.11 -32.24
C ASN A 213 14.69 -39.24 -32.42
N MET A 214 14.72 -38.04 -31.81
CA MET A 214 15.86 -37.11 -31.85
C MET A 214 17.14 -37.77 -31.28
N LEU A 215 17.03 -38.47 -30.14
CA LEU A 215 18.16 -39.15 -29.52
C LEU A 215 18.69 -40.34 -30.32
N GLN A 216 17.88 -40.92 -31.20
CA GLN A 216 18.31 -41.99 -32.13
C GLN A 216 18.99 -41.44 -33.39
N HIS A 217 18.79 -40.15 -33.71
CA HIS A 217 19.29 -39.50 -34.91
C HIS A 217 20.09 -38.21 -34.60
N THR A 218 20.93 -38.25 -33.55
CA THR A 218 21.75 -37.12 -33.14
C THR A 218 22.75 -36.68 -34.20
N ASP A 219 23.12 -37.57 -35.14
CA ASP A 219 23.97 -37.30 -36.30
C ASP A 219 23.37 -36.28 -37.29
N GLU A 220 22.06 -36.11 -37.30
CA GLU A 220 21.35 -35.10 -38.11
C GLU A 220 21.40 -33.72 -37.47
N ILE A 221 21.77 -33.60 -36.16
CA ILE A 221 21.88 -32.33 -35.47
C ILE A 221 23.22 -31.67 -35.82
N LYS A 222 23.20 -30.41 -36.25
CA LYS A 222 24.43 -29.73 -36.75
C LYS A 222 25.15 -28.95 -35.62
N GLY A 223 26.47 -28.99 -35.69
CA GLY A 223 27.39 -28.15 -34.93
C GLY A 223 27.39 -28.42 -33.39
N LYS A 224 27.68 -27.41 -32.60
CA LYS A 224 27.80 -27.51 -31.13
C LYS A 224 26.51 -27.98 -30.43
N LEU A 225 25.37 -27.90 -31.09
CA LEU A 225 24.10 -28.36 -30.53
C LEU A 225 24.07 -29.88 -30.43
N ARG A 226 24.68 -30.59 -31.38
CA ARG A 226 24.82 -32.04 -31.32
C ARG A 226 25.59 -32.50 -30.09
N GLU A 227 26.76 -31.91 -29.83
CA GLU A 227 27.58 -32.24 -28.66
C GLU A 227 26.84 -32.01 -27.34
N LYS A 228 26.06 -30.92 -27.30
CA LYS A 228 25.23 -30.62 -26.10
C LYS A 228 24.16 -31.67 -25.88
N VAL A 229 23.45 -32.08 -26.89
CA VAL A 229 22.38 -33.09 -26.82
C VAL A 229 22.99 -34.45 -26.46
N GLU A 230 24.09 -34.84 -27.08
CA GLU A 230 24.79 -36.10 -26.80
C GLU A 230 25.33 -36.19 -25.38
N ASN A 231 25.82 -35.06 -24.83
CA ASN A 231 26.31 -34.99 -23.43
C ASN A 231 25.18 -34.90 -22.40
N ALA A 232 23.96 -34.55 -22.78
CA ALA A 232 22.82 -34.32 -21.87
C ALA A 232 21.75 -35.44 -21.99
N VAL A 233 22.05 -36.57 -22.59
CA VAL A 233 21.05 -37.62 -22.85
C VAL A 233 20.32 -38.08 -21.58
N GLU A 234 21.04 -38.36 -20.50
CA GLU A 234 20.44 -38.81 -19.25
C GLU A 234 19.66 -37.67 -18.56
N ASP A 235 20.16 -36.45 -18.61
CA ASP A 235 19.46 -35.27 -18.10
C ASP A 235 18.13 -35.01 -18.85
N ILE A 236 18.14 -35.17 -20.17
CA ILE A 236 16.95 -35.02 -21.03
C ILE A 236 15.92 -36.10 -20.70
N LYS A 237 16.35 -37.37 -20.54
CA LYS A 237 15.46 -38.47 -20.17
C LYS A 237 14.86 -38.28 -18.78
N MET A 238 15.69 -37.89 -17.82
CA MET A 238 15.24 -37.57 -16.47
C MET A 238 14.24 -36.41 -16.48
N SER A 239 14.55 -35.36 -17.21
CA SER A 239 13.66 -34.22 -17.35
C SER A 239 12.33 -34.58 -18.04
N LYS A 240 12.35 -35.47 -19.02
CA LYS A 240 11.13 -36.01 -19.65
C LYS A 240 10.27 -36.76 -18.65
N PHE A 241 10.91 -37.62 -17.82
CA PHE A 241 10.22 -38.35 -16.78
C PHE A 241 9.58 -37.40 -15.73
N LEU A 242 10.32 -36.40 -15.28
CA LEU A 242 9.85 -35.42 -14.27
C LEU A 242 8.76 -34.48 -14.81
N ALA A 243 8.86 -34.05 -16.06
CA ALA A 243 7.88 -33.17 -16.70
C ALA A 243 6.59 -33.90 -17.13
N THR A 244 6.59 -35.22 -17.18
CA THR A 244 5.42 -36.01 -17.60
C THR A 244 4.37 -36.05 -16.51
N ILE A 245 3.19 -35.51 -16.77
CA ILE A 245 2.02 -35.61 -15.90
C ILE A 245 1.42 -37.02 -16.07
N ARG A 246 1.26 -37.72 -14.95
CA ARG A 246 0.64 -39.05 -14.92
C ARG A 246 -0.86 -38.95 -15.14
N THR A 247 -1.42 -39.88 -15.94
CA THR A 247 -2.85 -39.94 -16.25
C THR A 247 -3.48 -41.26 -15.80
N ASP A 248 -2.76 -41.99 -14.94
CA ASP A 248 -3.11 -43.33 -14.45
C ASP A 248 -3.06 -43.41 -12.93
N VAL A 249 -3.30 -42.31 -12.21
CA VAL A 249 -3.35 -42.29 -10.76
C VAL A 249 -4.40 -43.30 -10.24
N PRO A 250 -4.08 -44.14 -9.27
CA PRO A 250 -4.99 -45.17 -8.76
C PRO A 250 -6.08 -44.56 -7.87
N MET A 251 -7.12 -44.02 -8.48
CA MET A 251 -8.26 -43.39 -7.80
C MET A 251 -9.60 -43.87 -8.40
N GLN A 252 -10.62 -43.87 -7.54
CA GLN A 252 -11.98 -44.15 -8.01
C GLN A 252 -12.58 -42.91 -8.64
N LEU A 253 -12.81 -42.96 -9.95
CA LEU A 253 -13.40 -41.90 -10.74
C LEU A 253 -14.93 -42.13 -10.88
N ASP A 254 -15.69 -41.23 -10.28
CA ASP A 254 -17.13 -41.21 -10.33
C ASP A 254 -17.58 -39.77 -10.63
N LEU A 255 -18.14 -39.54 -11.82
CA LEU A 255 -18.54 -38.23 -12.26
C LEU A 255 -19.70 -37.69 -11.39
N ASP A 256 -20.57 -38.56 -10.90
CA ASP A 256 -21.70 -38.12 -10.05
C ASP A 256 -21.22 -37.50 -8.73
N LYS A 257 -20.06 -37.90 -8.24
CA LYS A 257 -19.44 -37.32 -7.04
C LYS A 257 -18.86 -35.91 -7.29
N LEU A 258 -18.65 -35.52 -8.53
CA LEU A 258 -18.13 -34.21 -8.90
C LEU A 258 -19.25 -33.19 -9.24
N LYS A 259 -20.53 -33.60 -9.15
CA LYS A 259 -21.66 -32.70 -9.41
C LYS A 259 -21.62 -31.49 -8.49
N VAL A 260 -21.89 -30.31 -9.06
CA VAL A 260 -22.07 -29.09 -8.28
C VAL A 260 -23.36 -29.25 -7.45
N GLU A 261 -23.18 -29.18 -6.14
CA GLU A 261 -24.29 -29.28 -5.16
C GLU A 261 -24.55 -27.89 -4.54
N GLN A 262 -25.69 -27.76 -3.89
CA GLN A 262 -25.98 -26.58 -3.07
C GLN A 262 -25.12 -26.61 -1.82
N PRO A 263 -24.50 -25.48 -1.43
CA PRO A 263 -23.65 -25.40 -0.26
C PRO A 263 -24.43 -25.65 1.03
N ASP A 264 -23.71 -26.08 2.07
CA ASP A 264 -24.18 -26.01 3.45
C ASP A 264 -24.09 -24.56 3.91
N GLU A 265 -25.16 -23.79 3.70
CA GLU A 265 -25.20 -22.35 3.94
C GLU A 265 -24.85 -22.00 5.38
N THR A 266 -25.24 -22.82 6.36
CA THR A 266 -24.95 -22.56 7.77
C THR A 266 -23.47 -22.68 8.07
N LYS A 267 -22.80 -23.73 7.57
CA LYS A 267 -21.38 -23.93 7.76
C LYS A 267 -20.57 -22.88 6.99
N LEU A 268 -20.93 -22.63 5.74
CA LEU A 268 -20.22 -21.68 4.89
C LEU A 268 -20.32 -20.25 5.47
N ARG A 269 -21.47 -19.87 5.99
CA ARG A 269 -21.68 -18.60 6.68
C ARG A 269 -20.80 -18.50 7.91
N ALA A 270 -20.77 -19.51 8.77
CA ALA A 270 -19.95 -19.51 9.97
C ALA A 270 -18.45 -19.34 9.68
N ILE A 271 -17.95 -20.01 8.62
CA ILE A 271 -16.55 -19.87 8.18
C ILE A 271 -16.28 -18.45 7.66
N PHE A 272 -17.15 -17.91 6.82
CA PHE A 272 -16.98 -16.57 6.29
C PHE A 272 -17.12 -15.46 7.35
N GLU A 273 -17.98 -15.66 8.35
CA GLU A 273 -18.08 -14.78 9.52
C GLU A 273 -16.80 -14.83 10.36
N GLU A 274 -16.26 -16.04 10.61
CA GLU A 274 -14.99 -16.18 11.33
C GLU A 274 -13.82 -15.51 10.60
N LEU A 275 -13.81 -15.56 9.27
CA LEU A 275 -12.81 -14.94 8.41
C LEU A 275 -13.11 -13.48 8.07
N GLU A 276 -14.26 -12.94 8.52
CA GLU A 276 -14.73 -11.57 8.25
C GLU A 276 -14.98 -11.27 6.75
N PHE A 277 -15.48 -12.27 6.02
CA PHE A 277 -15.69 -12.21 4.57
C PHE A 277 -17.13 -11.80 4.18
N LYS A 278 -17.59 -10.63 4.57
CA LYS A 278 -18.95 -10.14 4.30
C LYS A 278 -19.31 -10.14 2.81
N THR A 279 -18.43 -9.65 1.97
CA THR A 279 -18.66 -9.62 0.52
C THR A 279 -18.84 -11.03 -0.06
N LEU A 280 -18.17 -12.04 0.48
CA LEU A 280 -18.30 -13.43 0.04
C LEU A 280 -19.62 -14.05 0.53
N ILE A 281 -20.06 -13.70 1.74
CA ILE A 281 -21.39 -14.10 2.23
C ILE A 281 -22.46 -13.64 1.23
N ASN A 282 -22.43 -12.38 0.81
CA ASN A 282 -23.37 -11.85 -0.18
C ASN A 282 -23.25 -12.54 -1.54
N LYS A 283 -22.03 -12.81 -2.02
CA LYS A 283 -21.80 -13.46 -3.31
C LYS A 283 -22.24 -14.91 -3.37
N PHE A 284 -22.07 -15.67 -2.28
CA PHE A 284 -22.32 -17.11 -2.25
C PHE A 284 -23.70 -17.47 -1.71
N LEU A 285 -24.23 -16.71 -0.74
CA LEU A 285 -25.42 -17.10 0.04
C LEU A 285 -26.64 -16.23 -0.24
N ASN A 286 -26.47 -14.97 -0.70
CA ASN A 286 -27.56 -14.05 -0.96
C ASN A 286 -27.75 -13.87 -2.47
N LYS A 287 -28.23 -14.93 -3.16
CA LYS A 287 -28.58 -14.85 -4.58
C LYS A 287 -30.03 -14.44 -4.74
N ASP A 288 -30.32 -13.16 -4.95
CA ASP A 288 -31.59 -12.74 -5.53
C ASP A 288 -31.50 -12.70 -7.06
N GLU A 289 -32.33 -13.49 -7.71
CA GLU A 289 -32.50 -13.51 -9.16
C GLU A 289 -33.42 -12.35 -9.57
N SER A 290 -32.86 -11.21 -9.97
CA SER A 290 -33.50 -10.33 -10.98
C SER A 290 -32.68 -9.05 -11.20
N LYS A 291 -31.95 -8.98 -12.31
CA LYS A 291 -31.86 -7.87 -13.28
C LYS A 291 -30.75 -8.07 -14.29
N PRO A 292 -30.93 -7.68 -15.57
CA PRO A 292 -29.99 -7.99 -16.62
C PRO A 292 -28.75 -7.10 -16.56
N LYS A 293 -27.60 -7.74 -16.78
CA LYS A 293 -26.26 -7.11 -16.82
C LYS A 293 -26.08 -6.34 -18.13
N THR A 294 -25.64 -5.10 -18.04
CA THR A 294 -24.93 -4.43 -19.13
C THR A 294 -23.45 -4.77 -19.03
N ASP A 295 -22.93 -5.33 -20.11
CA ASP A 295 -21.51 -5.62 -20.28
C ASP A 295 -20.66 -4.35 -20.19
N ASN A 296 -19.78 -4.31 -19.22
CA ASN A 296 -18.54 -3.54 -19.29
C ASN A 296 -17.42 -4.37 -18.70
N ASN A 297 -16.65 -4.95 -19.63
CA ASN A 297 -15.42 -5.68 -19.36
C ASN A 297 -14.34 -4.70 -18.86
N GLN A 298 -14.16 -4.62 -17.55
CA GLN A 298 -12.87 -4.32 -16.95
C GLN A 298 -12.88 -4.85 -15.52
N LEU A 299 -12.24 -6.00 -15.35
CA LEU A 299 -11.91 -6.55 -14.04
C LEU A 299 -10.77 -5.71 -13.46
N ASP A 300 -11.16 -4.74 -12.67
CA ASP A 300 -10.23 -4.03 -11.81
C ASP A 300 -10.06 -4.86 -10.53
N LEU A 301 -8.98 -5.63 -10.48
CA LEU A 301 -8.61 -6.42 -9.29
C LEU A 301 -8.23 -5.51 -8.10
N PHE A 302 -8.19 -4.19 -8.34
CA PHE A 302 -7.77 -3.14 -7.43
C PHE A 302 -8.84 -2.07 -7.21
N ALA A 303 -10.06 -2.24 -7.79
CA ALA A 303 -11.14 -1.32 -7.51
C ALA A 303 -11.63 -1.52 -6.07
N GLU A 304 -11.51 -0.47 -5.30
CA GLU A 304 -12.26 -0.27 -4.06
C GLU A 304 -13.72 -0.62 -4.30
N ASN A 305 -14.27 -1.44 -3.43
CA ASN A 305 -15.64 -1.88 -3.48
C ASN A 305 -16.59 -0.68 -3.42
N THR A 306 -17.12 -0.27 -4.56
CA THR A 306 -18.36 0.45 -4.59
C THR A 306 -19.49 -0.58 -4.52
N THR A 307 -20.06 -0.66 -3.36
CA THR A 307 -21.28 -1.41 -3.10
C THR A 307 -22.43 -0.78 -3.87
N ASN A 308 -23.11 -1.54 -4.71
CA ASN A 308 -24.49 -1.25 -5.08
C ASN A 308 -25.42 -2.19 -4.31
N GLU A 309 -26.08 -1.59 -3.49
CA GLU A 309 -27.41 -1.42 -2.93
C GLU A 309 -28.39 -2.60 -2.85
N SER A 310 -29.00 -2.53 -1.69
CA SER A 310 -30.38 -2.81 -1.33
C SER A 310 -30.89 -4.23 -1.51
N ASP A 311 -30.93 -4.94 -0.40
CA ASP A 311 -32.16 -5.45 0.19
C ASP A 311 -31.84 -6.10 1.54
N GLU A 312 -32.77 -6.02 2.47
CA GLU A 312 -32.66 -6.35 3.88
C GLU A 312 -31.97 -7.69 4.18
N PRO A 313 -31.00 -7.74 5.07
CA PRO A 313 -30.40 -8.99 5.51
C PRO A 313 -31.28 -9.62 6.60
N LYS A 314 -31.95 -10.67 6.30
CA LYS A 314 -32.47 -11.57 7.33
C LYS A 314 -31.29 -12.45 7.81
N ASN A 315 -30.86 -12.20 9.06
CA ASN A 315 -29.94 -13.00 9.88
C ASN A 315 -28.42 -12.86 9.67
N ALA A 316 -27.88 -11.66 9.71
CA ALA A 316 -26.53 -11.46 10.23
C ALA A 316 -26.66 -10.93 11.67
N LYS A 317 -25.84 -11.43 12.60
CA LYS A 317 -25.84 -11.03 14.02
C LYS A 317 -25.21 -9.64 14.28
N PHE A 318 -25.14 -8.75 13.29
CA PHE A 318 -24.76 -7.38 13.54
C PHE A 318 -25.98 -6.60 14.02
N GLU A 319 -25.79 -5.86 15.08
CA GLU A 319 -26.73 -4.81 15.42
C GLU A 319 -26.69 -3.74 14.31
N SER A 320 -27.80 -3.07 14.11
CA SER A 320 -27.94 -1.93 13.21
C SER A 320 -29.03 -1.02 13.75
N ILE A 321 -29.18 0.16 13.19
CA ILE A 321 -30.26 1.06 13.59
C ILE A 321 -31.66 0.39 13.54
N LYS A 322 -31.85 -0.54 12.60
CA LYS A 322 -33.14 -1.26 12.45
C LYS A 322 -33.38 -2.34 13.52
N THR A 323 -32.30 -2.85 14.14
CA THR A 323 -32.36 -3.96 15.12
C THR A 323 -32.10 -3.51 16.56
N THR A 324 -31.55 -2.32 16.74
CA THR A 324 -31.18 -1.74 18.05
C THR A 324 -32.20 -0.71 18.46
N GLN A 325 -32.72 -0.86 19.68
CA GLN A 325 -33.57 0.18 20.28
C GLN A 325 -32.71 1.42 20.56
N HIS A 326 -33.12 2.56 20.03
CA HIS A 326 -32.40 3.83 20.15
C HIS A 326 -33.38 4.99 20.34
N GLU A 327 -32.89 6.11 20.83
CA GLU A 327 -33.61 7.36 21.03
C GLU A 327 -32.88 8.50 20.31
N TYR A 328 -33.07 8.64 18.99
CA TYR A 328 -32.51 9.72 18.21
C TYR A 328 -33.55 10.81 18.00
N LYS A 329 -33.16 12.06 18.21
CA LYS A 329 -34.05 13.19 18.18
C LYS A 329 -33.61 14.28 17.21
N LEU A 330 -34.48 14.66 16.28
CA LEU A 330 -34.32 15.87 15.45
C LEU A 330 -34.77 17.07 16.29
N VAL A 331 -33.93 18.11 16.39
CA VAL A 331 -34.16 19.33 17.16
C VAL A 331 -34.06 20.53 16.23
N GLU A 332 -35.18 21.27 16.09
CA GLU A 332 -35.31 22.42 15.18
C GLU A 332 -35.80 23.70 15.88
N ASN A 333 -36.34 23.57 17.09
CA ASN A 333 -36.88 24.67 17.83
C ASN A 333 -35.82 25.39 18.65
N GLU A 334 -35.69 26.70 18.52
CA GLU A 334 -34.67 27.53 19.19
C GLU A 334 -34.67 27.38 20.73
N GLU A 335 -35.85 27.28 21.34
CA GLU A 335 -35.94 27.02 22.81
C GLU A 335 -35.36 25.66 23.20
N GLU A 336 -35.63 24.62 22.40
CA GLU A 336 -35.06 23.29 22.62
C GLU A 336 -33.55 23.28 22.38
N LEU A 337 -33.02 24.09 21.45
CA LEU A 337 -31.58 24.19 21.20
C LEU A 337 -30.84 24.76 22.44
N HIS A 338 -31.41 25.79 23.06
CA HIS A 338 -30.85 26.34 24.31
C HIS A 338 -30.92 25.32 25.47
N GLN A 339 -32.07 24.62 25.63
CA GLN A 339 -32.20 23.57 26.65
C GLN A 339 -31.22 22.43 26.41
N LEU A 340 -30.96 22.07 25.16
CA LEU A 340 -30.00 21.04 24.78
C LEU A 340 -28.56 21.47 25.11
N CYS A 341 -28.19 22.70 24.82
CA CYS A 341 -26.89 23.24 25.19
C CYS A 341 -26.72 23.25 26.72
N ASP A 342 -27.73 23.76 27.46
CA ASP A 342 -27.70 23.76 28.91
C ASP A 342 -27.58 22.35 29.51
N PHE A 343 -28.18 21.34 28.86
CA PHE A 343 -28.00 19.95 29.23
C PHE A 343 -26.57 19.46 29.00
N PHE A 344 -25.97 19.76 27.83
CA PHE A 344 -24.63 19.30 27.50
C PHE A 344 -23.53 19.96 28.36
N ILE A 345 -23.66 21.22 28.70
CA ILE A 345 -22.64 21.89 29.54
C ILE A 345 -22.55 21.32 30.98
N THR A 346 -23.50 20.49 31.40
CA THR A 346 -23.47 19.77 32.67
C THR A 346 -22.68 18.44 32.58
N LYS A 347 -22.27 18.00 31.39
CA LYS A 347 -21.64 16.69 31.16
C LYS A 347 -20.14 16.77 31.23
N GLU A 348 -19.50 15.62 31.52
CA GLU A 348 -18.04 15.50 31.51
C GLU A 348 -17.49 15.35 30.10
N PHE A 349 -18.30 14.79 29.18
CA PHE A 349 -17.95 14.59 27.76
C PHE A 349 -19.19 14.68 26.87
N VAL A 350 -18.97 15.01 25.62
CA VAL A 350 -19.96 15.02 24.55
C VAL A 350 -19.33 14.52 23.25
N SER A 351 -19.92 13.51 22.64
CA SER A 351 -19.60 13.12 21.26
C SER A 351 -20.23 14.12 20.32
N ILE A 352 -19.46 14.61 19.36
CA ILE A 352 -19.83 15.62 18.39
C ILE A 352 -19.52 15.15 16.97
N ASP A 353 -20.35 15.52 16.03
CA ASP A 353 -20.10 15.33 14.61
C ASP A 353 -20.76 16.45 13.80
N THR A 354 -20.27 16.73 12.59
CA THR A 354 -20.79 17.79 11.72
C THR A 354 -21.15 17.24 10.35
N GLU A 355 -22.40 17.48 9.94
CA GLU A 355 -22.82 17.21 8.57
C GLU A 355 -22.60 18.43 7.67
N THR A 356 -22.03 18.22 6.49
CA THR A 356 -21.54 19.29 5.62
C THR A 356 -21.80 19.05 4.14
N THR A 357 -21.54 20.08 3.33
CA THR A 357 -21.72 20.03 1.87
C THR A 357 -20.50 19.46 1.12
N SER A 358 -19.36 19.25 1.79
CA SER A 358 -18.10 18.85 1.13
C SER A 358 -17.16 18.15 2.11
N THR A 359 -16.30 17.27 1.63
CA THR A 359 -15.20 16.69 2.41
C THR A 359 -13.99 17.62 2.55
N ASP A 360 -13.95 18.75 1.85
CA ASP A 360 -12.98 19.84 2.01
C ASP A 360 -13.52 20.78 3.10
N ALA A 361 -12.99 20.69 4.32
CA ALA A 361 -13.44 21.46 5.48
C ALA A 361 -13.38 22.98 5.26
N ILE A 362 -12.39 23.46 4.49
CA ILE A 362 -12.20 24.89 4.22
C ILE A 362 -13.31 25.44 3.31
N ARG A 363 -13.86 24.62 2.41
CA ARG A 363 -14.93 24.99 1.47
C ARG A 363 -16.31 24.59 1.96
N ALA A 364 -16.37 23.63 2.86
CA ALA A 364 -17.59 23.04 3.37
C ALA A 364 -18.51 24.07 4.03
N GLU A 365 -19.83 23.89 3.80
CA GLU A 365 -20.88 24.58 4.54
C GLU A 365 -21.56 23.60 5.45
N LEU A 366 -21.85 24.05 6.67
CA LEU A 366 -22.49 23.22 7.70
C LEU A 366 -23.95 22.95 7.37
N VAL A 367 -24.36 21.69 7.41
CA VAL A 367 -25.74 21.23 7.17
C VAL A 367 -26.44 20.86 8.47
N GLY A 368 -25.67 20.32 9.44
CA GLY A 368 -26.19 19.93 10.74
C GLY A 368 -25.11 19.68 11.78
N LEU A 369 -25.53 19.54 13.02
CA LEU A 369 -24.71 19.22 14.18
C LEU A 369 -25.31 18.01 14.89
N SER A 370 -24.50 17.03 15.22
CA SER A 370 -24.95 15.86 15.98
C SER A 370 -24.24 15.74 17.30
N PHE A 371 -24.96 15.22 18.28
CA PHE A 371 -24.46 15.11 19.66
C PHE A 371 -24.94 13.82 20.34
N SER A 372 -24.04 13.20 21.12
CA SER A 372 -24.39 12.09 22.00
C SER A 372 -23.63 12.17 23.33
N VAL A 373 -24.28 11.83 24.43
CA VAL A 373 -23.69 11.74 25.80
C VAL A 373 -23.98 10.40 26.49
N GLU A 374 -24.82 9.59 25.87
CA GLU A 374 -25.23 8.27 26.36
C GLU A 374 -25.42 7.35 25.15
N GLU A 375 -24.93 6.13 25.22
CA GLU A 375 -25.08 5.16 24.16
C GLU A 375 -26.55 4.96 23.76
N LYS A 376 -26.79 4.86 22.47
CA LYS A 376 -28.12 4.71 21.85
C LYS A 376 -29.03 5.91 22.00
N LYS A 377 -28.47 7.07 22.44
CA LYS A 377 -29.21 8.34 22.51
C LYS A 377 -28.40 9.44 21.85
N ALA A 378 -28.99 10.10 20.87
CA ALA A 378 -28.33 11.15 20.13
C ALA A 378 -29.31 12.22 19.66
N PHE A 379 -28.78 13.38 19.31
CA PHE A 379 -29.54 14.54 18.87
C PHE A 379 -28.94 15.06 17.57
N TYR A 380 -29.79 15.42 16.64
CA TYR A 380 -29.40 16.11 15.41
C TYR A 380 -30.05 17.47 15.36
N VAL A 381 -29.26 18.49 15.07
CA VAL A 381 -29.66 19.89 14.96
C VAL A 381 -29.46 20.33 13.52
N THR A 382 -30.53 20.75 12.86
CA THR A 382 -30.48 21.27 11.48
C THR A 382 -29.84 22.65 11.42
N VAL A 383 -28.97 22.85 10.48
CA VAL A 383 -28.31 24.14 10.22
C VAL A 383 -28.72 24.67 8.82
N PRO A 384 -29.32 25.86 8.73
CA PRO A 384 -29.78 26.42 7.46
C PRO A 384 -28.61 26.84 6.56
N ALA A 385 -28.91 26.99 5.25
CA ALA A 385 -27.92 27.37 4.26
C ALA A 385 -27.47 28.86 4.38
N ASN A 386 -28.33 29.71 4.94
CA ASN A 386 -27.97 31.11 5.18
C ASN A 386 -26.92 31.19 6.29
N TYR A 387 -25.77 31.81 5.96
CA TYR A 387 -24.64 31.89 6.90
C TYR A 387 -24.96 32.56 8.23
N GLU A 388 -25.73 33.68 8.20
CA GLU A 388 -26.07 34.43 9.39
C GLU A 388 -27.01 33.63 10.33
N GLU A 389 -27.92 32.87 9.73
CA GLU A 389 -28.82 31.97 10.49
C GLU A 389 -28.04 30.76 11.02
N ALA A 390 -27.17 30.18 10.22
CA ALA A 390 -26.28 29.11 10.63
C ALA A 390 -25.38 29.55 11.79
N LEU A 391 -24.80 30.76 11.70
CA LEU A 391 -23.97 31.33 12.74
C LEU A 391 -24.73 31.44 14.07
N LYS A 392 -25.97 31.89 14.06
CA LYS A 392 -26.81 31.99 15.28
C LYS A 392 -26.96 30.63 15.96
N ILE A 393 -27.25 29.58 15.20
CA ILE A 393 -27.41 28.23 15.74
C ILE A 393 -26.10 27.73 16.34
N VAL A 394 -25.00 27.86 15.60
CA VAL A 394 -23.68 27.41 16.10
C VAL A 394 -23.25 28.17 17.35
N GLN A 395 -23.57 29.46 17.44
CA GLN A 395 -23.26 30.29 18.61
C GLN A 395 -24.04 29.89 19.87
N ILE A 396 -25.21 29.25 19.75
CA ILE A 396 -25.92 28.67 20.91
C ILE A 396 -25.06 27.59 21.59
N PHE A 397 -24.36 26.78 20.80
CA PHE A 397 -23.51 25.69 21.31
C PHE A 397 -22.06 26.13 21.59
N LYS A 398 -21.70 27.40 21.38
CA LYS A 398 -20.35 27.91 21.71
C LYS A 398 -19.91 27.62 23.16
N PRO A 399 -20.77 27.77 24.19
CA PRO A 399 -20.39 27.42 25.57
C PRO A 399 -19.98 25.98 25.74
N LEU A 400 -20.57 25.04 24.99
CA LEU A 400 -20.18 23.63 24.95
C LEU A 400 -18.82 23.45 24.27
N TYR A 401 -18.68 23.96 23.06
CA TYR A 401 -17.49 23.75 22.24
C TYR A 401 -16.22 24.39 22.85
N GLU A 402 -16.36 25.57 23.45
CA GLU A 402 -15.25 26.33 24.04
C GLU A 402 -15.03 26.04 25.55
N SER A 403 -15.73 25.05 26.12
CA SER A 403 -15.50 24.62 27.48
C SER A 403 -14.23 23.83 27.65
N ASP A 404 -13.35 24.26 28.59
CA ASP A 404 -12.14 23.50 28.95
C ASP A 404 -12.44 22.26 29.77
N LYS A 405 -13.64 22.19 30.36
CA LYS A 405 -14.03 21.13 31.30
C LYS A 405 -14.66 19.93 30.62
N ILE A 406 -15.26 20.13 29.46
CA ILE A 406 -16.00 19.11 28.73
C ILE A 406 -15.09 18.51 27.65
N MET A 407 -14.92 17.21 27.69
CA MET A 407 -14.18 16.49 26.62
C MET A 407 -15.08 16.35 25.38
N LYS A 408 -14.58 16.73 24.20
CA LYS A 408 -15.21 16.50 22.92
C LYS A 408 -14.67 15.21 22.30
N ILE A 409 -15.59 14.35 21.92
CA ILE A 409 -15.28 13.08 21.27
C ILE A 409 -15.70 13.20 19.80
N GLY A 410 -14.85 12.80 18.88
CA GLY A 410 -15.16 12.84 17.43
C GLY A 410 -14.47 11.73 16.66
N GLN A 411 -14.88 11.54 15.42
CA GLN A 411 -14.24 10.68 14.45
C GLN A 411 -13.59 11.58 13.40
N ASN A 412 -12.26 11.67 13.35
CA ASN A 412 -11.55 12.68 12.56
C ASN A 412 -11.92 14.10 12.97
N ILE A 413 -11.91 14.35 14.28
CA ILE A 413 -12.37 15.60 14.91
C ILE A 413 -11.65 16.86 14.41
N LYS A 414 -10.51 16.72 13.72
CA LYS A 414 -9.83 17.82 13.05
C LYS A 414 -10.75 18.48 12.01
N TYR A 415 -11.48 17.69 11.26
CA TYR A 415 -12.43 18.18 10.26
C TYR A 415 -13.53 19.05 10.91
N ASP A 416 -14.12 18.58 12.01
CA ASP A 416 -15.13 19.33 12.74
C ASP A 416 -14.58 20.62 13.34
N TYR A 417 -13.36 20.56 13.86
CA TYR A 417 -12.64 21.75 14.36
C TYR A 417 -12.52 22.82 13.27
N GLU A 418 -12.10 22.45 12.08
CA GLU A 418 -11.91 23.38 10.93
C GLU A 418 -13.24 23.96 10.46
N VAL A 419 -14.26 23.12 10.30
CA VAL A 419 -15.61 23.55 9.90
C VAL A 419 -16.19 24.53 10.91
N LEU A 420 -16.14 24.23 12.22
CA LEU A 420 -16.68 25.07 13.28
C LEU A 420 -15.94 26.40 13.42
N THR A 421 -14.63 26.41 13.15
CA THR A 421 -13.83 27.65 13.18
C THR A 421 -14.36 28.70 12.21
N ARG A 422 -14.91 28.29 11.06
CA ARG A 422 -15.57 29.21 10.10
C ARG A 422 -16.76 29.95 10.72
N TYR A 423 -17.43 29.37 11.70
CA TYR A 423 -18.57 29.95 12.42
C TYR A 423 -18.16 30.60 13.77
N GLY A 424 -16.88 30.93 13.93
CA GLY A 424 -16.35 31.64 15.09
C GLY A 424 -16.33 30.82 16.39
N VAL A 425 -16.19 29.51 16.27
CA VAL A 425 -16.11 28.58 17.40
C VAL A 425 -14.79 27.79 17.32
N THR A 426 -14.09 27.72 18.43
CA THR A 426 -12.84 26.96 18.59
C THR A 426 -13.06 25.86 19.62
N LEU A 427 -12.74 24.61 19.29
CA LEU A 427 -12.84 23.50 20.25
C LEU A 427 -11.77 23.64 21.35
N GLN A 428 -12.20 23.83 22.60
CA GLN A 428 -11.34 23.94 23.78
C GLN A 428 -11.41 22.65 24.62
N GLY A 429 -10.54 22.55 25.63
CA GLY A 429 -10.49 21.41 26.51
C GLY A 429 -9.93 20.12 25.88
N LYS A 430 -10.14 19.00 26.51
CA LYS A 430 -9.69 17.70 25.98
C LYS A 430 -10.50 17.30 24.76
N MET A 431 -9.84 16.68 23.80
CA MET A 431 -10.47 16.02 22.65
C MET A 431 -10.08 14.55 22.63
N PHE A 432 -10.97 13.70 22.14
CA PHE A 432 -10.72 12.30 21.88
C PHE A 432 -11.13 11.98 20.45
N ASP A 433 -10.17 11.58 19.64
CA ASP A 433 -10.41 11.17 18.26
C ASP A 433 -10.37 9.64 18.14
N THR A 434 -11.48 9.03 17.72
CA THR A 434 -11.59 7.57 17.61
C THR A 434 -10.75 7.02 16.46
N MET A 435 -10.57 7.77 15.37
CA MET A 435 -9.69 7.40 14.26
C MET A 435 -8.23 7.31 14.70
N ILE A 436 -7.75 8.32 15.44
CA ILE A 436 -6.37 8.37 15.94
C ILE A 436 -6.14 7.31 17.02
N ALA A 437 -7.13 7.11 17.93
CA ALA A 437 -7.06 6.06 18.92
C ALA A 437 -6.90 4.67 18.28
N HIS A 438 -7.73 4.35 17.30
CA HIS A 438 -7.64 3.09 16.58
C HIS A 438 -6.34 2.96 15.78
N TYR A 439 -5.86 4.04 15.18
CA TYR A 439 -4.57 4.06 14.48
C TYR A 439 -3.39 3.71 15.39
N LEU A 440 -3.35 4.20 16.64
CA LEU A 440 -2.31 3.84 17.59
C LEU A 440 -2.38 2.38 18.05
N ILE A 441 -3.60 1.82 18.10
CA ILE A 441 -3.83 0.42 18.48
C ILE A 441 -3.50 -0.54 17.32
N GLN A 442 -3.91 -0.19 16.10
CA GLN A 442 -3.84 -1.05 14.91
C GLN A 442 -3.45 -0.25 13.66
N PRO A 443 -2.19 0.23 13.55
CA PRO A 443 -1.78 1.19 12.50
C PRO A 443 -1.89 0.65 11.06
N GLU A 444 -2.02 -0.65 10.86
CA GLU A 444 -2.07 -1.30 9.54
C GLU A 444 -3.53 -1.47 9.02
N LEU A 445 -4.54 -1.15 9.84
CA LEU A 445 -5.95 -1.36 9.50
C LEU A 445 -6.61 -0.08 8.95
N HIS A 446 -7.87 -0.20 8.52
CA HIS A 446 -8.70 0.95 8.18
C HIS A 446 -9.25 1.60 9.44
N HIS A 447 -9.29 2.94 9.46
CA HIS A 447 -9.71 3.72 10.63
C HIS A 447 -11.00 4.50 10.38
N ASN A 448 -11.76 4.15 9.33
CA ASN A 448 -13.09 4.72 9.12
C ASN A 448 -14.10 4.15 10.10
N MET A 449 -15.13 4.91 10.39
CA MET A 449 -16.12 4.58 11.41
C MET A 449 -16.87 3.28 11.11
N ASP A 450 -17.30 3.07 9.86
CA ASP A 450 -18.00 1.86 9.45
C ASP A 450 -17.19 0.60 9.78
N TYR A 451 -15.90 0.59 9.40
CA TYR A 451 -15.00 -0.53 9.67
C TYR A 451 -14.83 -0.78 11.18
N MET A 452 -14.65 0.29 11.95
CA MET A 452 -14.49 0.17 13.40
C MET A 452 -15.78 -0.25 14.09
N ALA A 453 -16.93 0.28 13.68
CA ALA A 453 -18.23 -0.13 14.22
C ALA A 453 -18.48 -1.61 13.97
N GLU A 454 -18.21 -2.07 12.75
CA GLU A 454 -18.37 -3.47 12.42
C GLU A 454 -17.42 -4.39 13.20
N THR A 455 -16.14 -4.04 13.28
CA THR A 455 -15.11 -4.92 13.84
C THR A 455 -15.03 -4.86 15.36
N LEU A 456 -15.32 -3.72 15.96
CA LEU A 456 -15.19 -3.50 17.41
C LEU A 456 -16.51 -3.56 18.16
N LEU A 457 -17.62 -3.15 17.53
CA LEU A 457 -18.93 -3.10 18.15
C LEU A 457 -19.89 -4.19 17.65
N GLY A 458 -19.56 -4.86 16.53
CA GLY A 458 -20.51 -5.78 15.88
C GLY A 458 -21.73 -5.03 15.33
N TYR A 459 -21.57 -3.78 14.93
CA TYR A 459 -22.65 -2.90 14.51
C TYR A 459 -22.44 -2.43 13.05
N GLN A 460 -23.49 -2.50 12.25
CA GLN A 460 -23.49 -2.00 10.88
C GLN A 460 -24.17 -0.63 10.83
N THR A 461 -23.40 0.38 10.51
CA THR A 461 -23.84 1.77 10.36
C THR A 461 -24.64 1.98 9.07
N ILE A 462 -25.39 3.08 8.98
CA ILE A 462 -25.98 3.56 7.74
C ILE A 462 -24.83 4.09 6.86
N HIS A 463 -24.70 3.59 5.65
CA HIS A 463 -23.68 4.09 4.74
C HIS A 463 -24.14 5.39 4.05
N ILE A 464 -23.22 6.36 3.90
CA ILE A 464 -23.53 7.66 3.27
C ILE A 464 -24.07 7.50 1.84
N GLU A 465 -23.69 6.45 1.11
CA GLU A 465 -24.20 6.13 -0.21
C GLU A 465 -25.69 5.74 -0.20
N GLU A 466 -26.22 5.28 0.94
CA GLU A 466 -27.66 5.02 1.10
C GLU A 466 -28.46 6.32 1.08
N LEU A 467 -27.89 7.43 1.60
CA LEU A 467 -28.51 8.75 1.61
C LEU A 467 -28.29 9.51 0.30
N LEU A 468 -27.03 9.61 -0.13
CA LEU A 468 -26.62 10.48 -1.23
C LEU A 468 -26.59 9.79 -2.59
N GLY A 469 -26.74 8.45 -2.61
CA GLY A 469 -26.53 7.63 -3.79
C GLY A 469 -25.04 7.38 -4.09
N PRO A 470 -24.73 6.57 -5.12
CA PRO A 470 -23.39 6.10 -5.41
C PRO A 470 -22.44 7.25 -5.78
N LYS A 471 -21.17 7.11 -5.36
CA LYS A 471 -20.11 8.08 -5.66
C LYS A 471 -20.03 8.41 -7.16
N GLY A 472 -19.94 9.68 -7.48
CA GLY A 472 -19.78 10.18 -8.85
C GLY A 472 -20.58 11.44 -9.13
N LYS A 473 -20.60 11.86 -10.41
CA LYS A 473 -21.24 13.13 -10.84
C LYS A 473 -22.75 13.25 -10.55
N LYS A 474 -23.40 12.16 -10.19
CA LYS A 474 -24.85 12.12 -9.88
C LYS A 474 -25.13 11.98 -8.38
N GLN A 475 -24.10 11.94 -7.55
CA GLN A 475 -24.28 11.89 -6.09
C GLN A 475 -24.93 13.20 -5.63
N LYS A 476 -25.96 13.08 -4.79
CA LYS A 476 -26.63 14.23 -4.18
C LYS A 476 -25.71 14.91 -3.16
N ASN A 477 -25.98 16.15 -2.86
CA ASN A 477 -25.37 16.85 -1.74
C ASN A 477 -26.22 16.65 -0.48
N MET A 478 -25.58 16.60 0.70
CA MET A 478 -26.29 16.47 1.98
C MET A 478 -27.31 17.59 2.16
N ARG A 479 -27.02 18.78 1.68
CA ARG A 479 -27.92 19.95 1.70
C ARG A 479 -29.21 19.76 0.88
N ASP A 480 -29.22 18.86 -0.10
CA ASP A 480 -30.36 18.60 -0.97
C ASP A 480 -31.41 17.69 -0.32
N LEU A 481 -31.09 17.08 0.83
CA LEU A 481 -31.95 16.18 1.56
C LEU A 481 -32.76 16.90 2.65
N PRO A 482 -34.01 16.50 2.93
CA PRO A 482 -34.73 17.03 4.06
C PRO A 482 -34.11 16.55 5.38
N PRO A 483 -34.20 17.34 6.46
CA PRO A 483 -33.64 16.97 7.78
C PRO A 483 -34.13 15.62 8.31
N THR A 484 -35.37 15.24 7.97
CA THR A 484 -35.98 13.96 8.35
C THR A 484 -35.27 12.74 7.75
N ASP A 485 -34.59 12.91 6.64
CA ASP A 485 -33.84 11.84 5.99
C ASP A 485 -32.38 11.76 6.50
N ILE A 486 -31.84 12.85 7.08
CA ILE A 486 -30.47 12.97 7.54
C ILE A 486 -30.34 12.58 9.02
N TYR A 487 -31.34 12.92 9.86
CA TYR A 487 -31.16 12.93 11.31
C TYR A 487 -30.80 11.56 11.91
N GLU A 488 -31.32 10.46 11.36
CA GLU A 488 -30.97 9.12 11.87
C GLU A 488 -29.53 8.76 11.56
N TYR A 489 -29.04 9.06 10.35
CA TYR A 489 -27.67 8.87 9.94
C TYR A 489 -26.72 9.69 10.82
N ALA A 490 -26.94 10.99 10.92
CA ALA A 490 -26.08 11.92 11.65
C ALA A 490 -26.08 11.67 13.18
N ALA A 491 -27.24 11.32 13.74
CA ALA A 491 -27.34 10.94 15.15
C ALA A 491 -26.64 9.60 15.44
N GLU A 492 -26.72 8.63 14.49
CA GLU A 492 -25.99 7.37 14.57
C GLU A 492 -24.48 7.60 14.62
N ASP A 493 -23.95 8.51 13.78
CA ASP A 493 -22.51 8.82 13.74
C ASP A 493 -22.00 9.34 15.10
N ALA A 494 -22.74 10.22 15.76
CA ALA A 494 -22.40 10.70 17.10
C ALA A 494 -22.50 9.59 18.18
N ASP A 495 -23.50 8.71 18.12
CA ASP A 495 -23.66 7.58 19.05
C ASP A 495 -22.55 6.54 18.85
N ILE A 496 -22.30 6.13 17.63
CA ILE A 496 -21.27 5.13 17.31
C ILE A 496 -19.88 5.66 17.69
N THR A 497 -19.59 6.93 17.47
CA THR A 497 -18.35 7.58 17.89
C THR A 497 -18.17 7.51 19.42
N LEU A 498 -19.23 7.74 20.19
CA LEU A 498 -19.18 7.57 21.63
C LEU A 498 -18.92 6.12 22.06
N ARG A 499 -19.62 5.18 21.45
CA ARG A 499 -19.44 3.73 21.73
C ARG A 499 -18.03 3.26 21.36
N LEU A 500 -17.48 3.73 20.24
CA LEU A 500 -16.10 3.45 19.83
C LEU A 500 -15.08 3.98 20.85
N LYS A 501 -15.26 5.21 21.34
CA LYS A 501 -14.42 5.77 22.41
C LYS A 501 -14.41 4.86 23.63
N ASN A 502 -15.55 4.36 24.07
CA ASN A 502 -15.65 3.51 25.24
C ASN A 502 -14.89 2.18 25.11
N VAL A 503 -14.75 1.66 23.87
CA VAL A 503 -13.98 0.45 23.60
C VAL A 503 -12.49 0.75 23.37
N LEU A 504 -12.15 1.88 22.75
CA LEU A 504 -10.77 2.20 22.35
C LEU A 504 -9.95 2.76 23.51
N GLU A 505 -10.52 3.59 24.37
CA GLU A 505 -9.78 4.22 25.48
C GLU A 505 -9.13 3.19 26.44
N PRO A 506 -9.82 2.14 26.92
CA PRO A 506 -9.19 1.10 27.73
C PRO A 506 -8.05 0.39 27.01
N ARG A 507 -8.16 0.17 25.69
CA ARG A 507 -7.14 -0.50 24.89
C ARG A 507 -5.87 0.33 24.72
N LEU A 508 -5.99 1.67 24.61
CA LEU A 508 -4.82 2.56 24.60
C LEU A 508 -3.98 2.37 25.88
N LYS A 509 -4.65 2.27 27.03
CA LYS A 509 -4.01 2.03 28.32
C LYS A 509 -3.40 0.64 28.43
N GLU A 510 -4.13 -0.38 28.00
CA GLU A 510 -3.64 -1.77 27.99
C GLU A 510 -2.36 -1.93 27.16
N LEU A 511 -2.30 -1.25 26.02
CA LEU A 511 -1.15 -1.27 25.12
C LEU A 511 -0.02 -0.32 25.53
N GLY A 512 -0.22 0.53 26.55
CA GLY A 512 0.79 1.50 27.01
C GLY A 512 1.04 2.66 26.05
N VAL A 513 0.09 2.98 25.17
CA VAL A 513 0.18 4.09 24.19
C VAL A 513 -0.67 5.31 24.60
N GLU A 514 -1.19 5.31 25.81
CA GLU A 514 -2.05 6.39 26.35
C GLU A 514 -1.31 7.74 26.42
N GLU A 515 -0.04 7.74 26.85
CA GLU A 515 0.76 8.97 26.92
C GLU A 515 1.03 9.54 25.52
N LEU A 516 1.34 8.69 24.55
CA LEU A 516 1.49 9.09 23.16
C LEU A 516 0.21 9.73 22.61
N PHE A 517 -0.94 9.12 22.91
CA PHE A 517 -2.25 9.64 22.50
C PHE A 517 -2.54 11.02 23.09
N TRP A 518 -2.46 11.14 24.44
CA TRP A 518 -2.87 12.37 25.13
C TRP A 518 -1.87 13.52 25.05
N ASN A 519 -0.56 13.21 25.01
CA ASN A 519 0.47 14.23 25.11
C ASN A 519 1.04 14.65 23.74
N ILE A 520 0.81 13.85 22.70
CA ILE A 520 1.35 14.14 21.36
C ILE A 520 0.23 14.20 20.32
N GLU A 521 -0.50 13.09 20.12
CA GLU A 521 -1.42 13.01 18.97
C GLU A 521 -2.66 13.90 19.13
N MET A 522 -3.25 13.97 20.30
CA MET A 522 -4.44 14.83 20.50
C MET A 522 -4.12 16.32 20.49
N PRO A 523 -3.06 16.84 21.15
CA PRO A 523 -2.67 18.23 20.99
C PRO A 523 -2.32 18.60 19.53
N LEU A 524 -1.70 17.67 18.80
CA LEU A 524 -1.31 17.88 17.41
C LEU A 524 -2.52 18.14 16.50
N VAL A 525 -3.71 17.61 16.79
CA VAL A 525 -4.94 17.88 16.01
C VAL A 525 -5.17 19.38 15.84
N ARG A 526 -5.02 20.17 16.91
CA ARG A 526 -5.19 21.63 16.84
C ARG A 526 -4.12 22.32 16.01
N VAL A 527 -2.87 21.84 16.14
CA VAL A 527 -1.75 22.39 15.37
C VAL A 527 -1.98 22.21 13.88
N LEU A 528 -2.36 20.98 13.50
CA LEU A 528 -2.62 20.65 12.09
C LEU A 528 -3.85 21.41 11.55
N ALA A 529 -4.92 21.50 12.33
CA ALA A 529 -6.09 22.27 11.94
C ALA A 529 -5.74 23.77 11.73
N ASP A 530 -4.97 24.38 12.62
CA ASP A 530 -4.51 25.77 12.45
C ASP A 530 -3.62 25.91 11.22
N MET A 531 -2.72 24.96 10.94
CA MET A 531 -1.88 24.94 9.74
C MET A 531 -2.71 24.83 8.46
N GLU A 532 -3.70 23.95 8.44
CA GLU A 532 -4.60 23.75 7.29
C GLU A 532 -5.47 25.00 7.07
N LEU A 533 -6.00 25.60 8.13
CA LEU A 533 -6.77 26.85 8.06
C LEU A 533 -5.91 28.04 7.59
N ASN A 534 -4.65 28.14 8.02
CA ASN A 534 -3.72 29.17 7.58
C ASN A 534 -3.43 29.04 6.08
N GLY A 535 -3.17 27.82 5.62
CA GLY A 535 -2.77 27.54 4.25
C GLY A 535 -1.41 28.15 3.89
N VAL A 536 -1.08 28.13 2.61
CA VAL A 536 0.20 28.61 2.07
C VAL A 536 -0.05 29.55 0.89
N CYS A 537 0.67 30.66 0.84
CA CYS A 537 0.62 31.61 -0.26
C CYS A 537 1.47 31.15 -1.44
N LEU A 538 0.99 31.41 -2.65
CA LEU A 538 1.71 31.16 -3.89
C LEU A 538 1.90 32.45 -4.69
N ASP A 539 3.09 32.63 -5.23
CA ASP A 539 3.37 33.59 -6.29
C ASP A 539 2.89 33.03 -7.63
N THR A 540 1.67 33.42 -8.02
CA THR A 540 1.04 32.93 -9.26
C THR A 540 1.69 33.48 -10.52
N GLU A 541 2.32 34.66 -10.47
CA GLU A 541 3.05 35.25 -11.60
C GLU A 541 4.34 34.45 -11.83
N ALA A 542 5.11 34.21 -10.79
CA ALA A 542 6.29 33.33 -10.85
C ALA A 542 5.97 31.93 -11.36
N LEU A 543 4.84 31.33 -10.94
CA LEU A 543 4.38 30.05 -11.45
C LEU A 543 4.06 30.07 -12.94
N GLN A 544 3.39 31.13 -13.43
CA GLN A 544 3.07 31.30 -14.84
C GLN A 544 4.35 31.46 -15.68
N ASP A 545 5.32 32.19 -15.21
CA ASP A 545 6.61 32.35 -15.90
C ASP A 545 7.41 31.06 -15.91
N THR A 546 7.43 30.34 -14.80
CA THR A 546 8.03 28.99 -14.72
C THR A 546 7.32 28.03 -15.67
N SER A 547 5.99 28.10 -15.80
CA SER A 547 5.22 27.25 -16.74
C SER A 547 5.63 27.52 -18.19
N LYS A 548 5.80 28.78 -18.58
CA LYS A 548 6.27 29.13 -19.93
C LYS A 548 7.66 28.57 -20.21
N ILE A 549 8.60 28.80 -19.29
CA ILE A 549 9.99 28.32 -19.40
C ILE A 549 10.02 26.79 -19.51
N PHE A 550 9.31 26.07 -18.65
CA PHE A 550 9.30 24.61 -18.63
C PHE A 550 8.60 24.04 -19.86
N THR A 551 7.53 24.67 -20.34
CA THR A 551 6.84 24.26 -21.56
C THR A 551 7.77 24.41 -22.78
N GLU A 552 8.55 25.49 -22.86
CA GLU A 552 9.51 25.68 -23.95
C GLU A 552 10.65 24.66 -23.89
N ARG A 553 11.23 24.40 -22.72
CA ARG A 553 12.24 23.36 -22.52
C ARG A 553 11.70 21.96 -22.83
N MET A 554 10.45 21.68 -22.44
CA MET A 554 9.81 20.41 -22.76
C MET A 554 9.68 20.21 -24.27
N LYS A 555 9.30 21.26 -25.05
CA LYS A 555 9.26 21.22 -26.51
C LYS A 555 10.64 21.00 -27.12
N GLN A 556 11.69 21.62 -26.57
CA GLN A 556 13.06 21.40 -27.04
C GLN A 556 13.48 19.95 -26.86
N TYR A 557 13.26 19.36 -25.67
CA TYR A 557 13.53 17.94 -25.47
C TYR A 557 12.70 17.04 -26.38
N GLU A 558 11.45 17.36 -26.62
CA GLU A 558 10.58 16.62 -27.55
C GLU A 558 11.16 16.62 -28.97
N GLN A 559 11.61 17.77 -29.48
CA GLN A 559 12.23 17.86 -30.79
C GLN A 559 13.56 17.07 -30.88
N GLU A 560 14.38 17.15 -29.84
CA GLU A 560 15.62 16.38 -29.76
C GLU A 560 15.36 14.86 -29.74
N ILE A 561 14.38 14.43 -28.96
CA ILE A 561 13.95 13.03 -28.87
C ILE A 561 13.48 12.52 -30.25
N TYR A 562 12.63 13.29 -30.95
CA TYR A 562 12.15 12.90 -32.28
C TYR A 562 13.26 12.88 -33.31
N LYS A 563 14.18 13.83 -33.23
CA LYS A 563 15.36 13.85 -34.12
C LYS A 563 16.26 12.63 -33.90
N GLU A 564 16.51 12.26 -32.65
CA GLU A 564 17.33 11.08 -32.31
C GLU A 564 16.61 9.75 -32.61
N ALA A 565 15.29 9.71 -32.39
CA ALA A 565 14.46 8.57 -32.75
C ALA A 565 14.26 8.39 -34.26
N GLY A 566 14.38 9.48 -35.03
CA GLY A 566 14.08 9.52 -36.46
C GLY A 566 12.61 9.45 -36.82
N GLU A 567 11.71 9.63 -35.86
CA GLU A 567 10.25 9.67 -36.01
C GLU A 567 9.58 10.31 -34.79
N GLU A 568 8.36 10.79 -34.99
CA GLU A 568 7.50 11.28 -33.93
C GLU A 568 6.75 10.12 -33.26
N PHE A 569 6.65 10.14 -31.93
CA PHE A 569 5.94 9.14 -31.14
C PHE A 569 5.48 9.73 -29.79
N ASN A 570 4.57 9.05 -29.11
CA ASN A 570 4.13 9.50 -27.81
C ASN A 570 5.15 9.18 -26.70
N ILE A 571 5.97 10.17 -26.31
CA ILE A 571 7.02 10.05 -25.27
C ILE A 571 6.42 9.70 -23.89
N SER A 572 5.14 9.99 -23.66
CA SER A 572 4.44 9.62 -22.44
C SER A 572 3.95 8.17 -22.42
N SER A 573 4.02 7.46 -23.55
CA SER A 573 3.65 6.05 -23.66
C SER A 573 4.84 5.15 -23.32
N PRO A 574 4.85 4.42 -22.21
CA PRO A 574 5.92 3.48 -21.88
C PRO A 574 6.16 2.45 -22.97
N LYS A 575 5.10 2.03 -23.68
CA LYS A 575 5.18 1.08 -24.78
C LYS A 575 5.96 1.68 -25.94
N GLN A 576 5.56 2.86 -26.44
CA GLN A 576 6.21 3.48 -27.60
C GLN A 576 7.66 3.86 -27.31
N VAL A 577 7.94 4.38 -26.10
CA VAL A 577 9.32 4.62 -25.65
C VAL A 577 10.14 3.33 -25.66
N GLY A 578 9.59 2.23 -25.17
CA GLY A 578 10.27 0.93 -25.19
C GLY A 578 10.53 0.42 -26.60
N ASP A 579 9.56 0.54 -27.51
CA ASP A 579 9.68 0.14 -28.90
C ASP A 579 10.76 0.96 -29.61
N ILE A 580 10.88 2.26 -29.36
CA ILE A 580 11.94 3.11 -29.89
C ILE A 580 13.31 2.75 -29.30
N LEU A 581 13.45 2.76 -27.98
CA LEU A 581 14.75 2.59 -27.33
C LEU A 581 15.34 1.18 -27.53
N PHE A 582 14.52 0.16 -27.37
CA PHE A 582 14.97 -1.24 -27.35
C PHE A 582 14.65 -2.00 -28.63
N GLY A 583 13.58 -1.61 -29.33
CA GLY A 583 13.20 -2.23 -30.60
C GLY A 583 13.96 -1.62 -31.77
N LYS A 584 13.90 -0.29 -31.94
CA LYS A 584 14.51 0.41 -33.11
C LYS A 584 15.97 0.77 -32.84
N LEU A 585 16.27 1.47 -31.76
CA LEU A 585 17.63 1.97 -31.47
C LEU A 585 18.55 0.92 -30.83
N GLN A 586 17.98 -0.14 -30.27
CA GLN A 586 18.70 -1.27 -29.66
C GLN A 586 19.79 -0.85 -28.68
N ILE A 587 19.51 0.15 -27.82
CA ILE A 587 20.49 0.72 -26.88
C ILE A 587 20.96 -0.27 -25.79
N MET A 588 20.34 -1.45 -25.72
CA MET A 588 20.64 -2.51 -24.78
C MET A 588 20.41 -3.88 -25.41
N ASP A 589 21.38 -4.80 -25.30
CA ASP A 589 21.29 -6.13 -25.93
C ASP A 589 20.16 -7.01 -25.37
N LYS A 590 19.87 -6.93 -24.07
CA LYS A 590 18.84 -7.74 -23.40
C LYS A 590 17.99 -6.86 -22.49
N PRO A 591 17.08 -6.07 -23.06
CA PRO A 591 16.20 -5.20 -22.28
C PRO A 591 15.18 -6.03 -21.48
N LYS A 592 14.96 -5.62 -20.23
CA LYS A 592 13.93 -6.23 -19.39
C LYS A 592 12.55 -5.99 -20.02
N LYS A 593 11.72 -7.02 -20.02
CA LYS A 593 10.33 -6.93 -20.45
C LYS A 593 9.39 -7.19 -19.27
N THR A 594 8.25 -6.54 -19.29
CA THR A 594 7.13 -6.85 -18.39
C THR A 594 6.60 -8.25 -18.69
N LYS A 595 5.83 -8.80 -17.79
CA LYS A 595 5.13 -10.10 -18.00
C LYS A 595 4.20 -10.07 -19.25
N THR A 596 3.79 -8.88 -19.68
CA THR A 596 2.98 -8.67 -20.91
C THR A 596 3.83 -8.50 -22.18
N GLY A 597 5.16 -8.69 -22.08
CA GLY A 597 6.08 -8.58 -23.22
C GLY A 597 6.47 -7.15 -23.60
N GLN A 598 5.98 -6.12 -22.90
CA GLN A 598 6.37 -4.74 -23.12
C GLN A 598 7.74 -4.48 -22.50
N TYR A 599 8.53 -3.63 -23.11
CA TYR A 599 9.80 -3.18 -22.52
C TYR A 599 9.57 -2.37 -21.26
N VAL A 600 10.39 -2.61 -20.23
CA VAL A 600 10.37 -1.84 -19.01
C VAL A 600 11.09 -0.52 -19.23
N THR A 601 10.35 0.60 -19.09
CA THR A 601 10.88 1.96 -19.23
C THR A 601 10.66 2.77 -17.94
N SER A 602 10.78 2.09 -16.78
CA SER A 602 10.75 2.77 -15.49
C SER A 602 11.91 3.75 -15.37
N GLU A 603 11.76 4.75 -14.52
CA GLU A 603 12.79 5.76 -14.28
C GLU A 603 14.13 5.12 -13.90
N GLU A 604 14.12 4.12 -13.01
CA GLU A 604 15.29 3.38 -12.58
C GLU A 604 16.04 2.70 -13.76
N VAL A 605 15.29 2.05 -14.67
CA VAL A 605 15.88 1.42 -15.86
C VAL A 605 16.47 2.47 -16.79
N LEU A 606 15.76 3.58 -17.04
CA LEU A 606 16.26 4.66 -17.87
C LEU A 606 17.47 5.36 -17.27
N GLN A 607 17.49 5.64 -15.96
CA GLN A 607 18.67 6.19 -15.27
C GLN A 607 19.91 5.32 -15.44
N SER A 608 19.78 4.00 -15.36
CA SER A 608 20.90 3.07 -15.60
C SER A 608 21.45 3.11 -17.04
N LEU A 609 20.72 3.70 -17.97
CA LEU A 609 21.07 3.83 -19.38
C LEU A 609 21.39 5.26 -19.80
N GLU A 610 21.30 6.23 -18.89
CA GLU A 610 21.47 7.65 -19.17
C GLU A 610 22.83 7.98 -19.79
N SER A 611 23.89 7.34 -19.31
CA SER A 611 25.25 7.53 -19.84
C SER A 611 25.46 6.87 -21.20
N LYS A 612 24.58 5.97 -21.64
CA LYS A 612 24.76 5.18 -22.87
C LYS A 612 24.16 5.84 -24.12
N SER A 613 23.15 6.70 -23.94
CA SER A 613 22.49 7.32 -25.09
C SER A 613 21.86 8.66 -24.73
N PRO A 614 22.12 9.75 -25.51
CA PRO A 614 21.53 11.07 -25.26
C PRO A 614 20.00 11.05 -25.23
N ILE A 615 19.33 10.27 -26.09
CA ILE A 615 17.86 10.16 -26.12
C ILE A 615 17.29 9.74 -24.77
N VAL A 616 17.98 8.89 -24.01
CA VAL A 616 17.51 8.44 -22.70
C VAL A 616 17.52 9.61 -21.71
N ARG A 617 18.59 10.42 -21.70
CA ARG A 617 18.66 11.63 -20.90
C ARG A 617 17.55 12.61 -21.25
N ASN A 618 17.33 12.84 -22.55
CA ASN A 618 16.27 13.74 -23.01
C ASN A 618 14.88 13.23 -22.64
N ILE A 619 14.62 11.93 -22.69
CA ILE A 619 13.35 11.32 -22.23
C ILE A 619 13.18 11.48 -20.71
N LEU A 620 14.22 11.29 -19.92
CA LEU A 620 14.18 11.50 -18.47
C LEU A 620 13.87 12.96 -18.14
N ASN A 621 14.56 13.92 -18.79
CA ASN A 621 14.32 15.35 -18.63
C ASN A 621 12.89 15.74 -19.05
N TYR A 622 12.44 15.27 -20.20
CA TYR A 622 11.06 15.50 -20.67
C TYR A 622 10.02 15.01 -19.67
N ARG A 623 10.15 13.76 -19.19
CA ARG A 623 9.23 13.18 -18.21
C ARG A 623 9.27 13.94 -16.89
N GLY A 624 10.47 14.33 -16.43
CA GLY A 624 10.65 15.13 -15.21
C GLY A 624 9.91 16.46 -15.30
N ILE A 625 10.18 17.23 -16.34
CA ILE A 625 9.50 18.52 -16.55
C ILE A 625 7.99 18.35 -16.71
N LYS A 626 7.55 17.37 -17.48
CA LYS A 626 6.12 17.11 -17.67
C LYS A 626 5.41 16.80 -16.35
N LYS A 627 6.04 16.01 -15.49
CA LYS A 627 5.53 15.71 -14.17
C LYS A 627 5.42 16.98 -13.31
N LEU A 628 6.46 17.82 -13.33
CA LEU A 628 6.46 19.08 -12.57
C LEU A 628 5.37 20.05 -13.05
N LEU A 629 5.20 20.19 -14.37
CA LEU A 629 4.14 20.99 -14.96
C LEU A 629 2.75 20.49 -14.55
N SER A 630 2.47 19.21 -14.79
CA SER A 630 1.12 18.68 -14.58
C SER A 630 0.75 18.52 -13.12
N THR A 631 1.71 18.23 -12.23
CA THR A 631 1.44 17.95 -10.81
C THR A 631 1.48 19.21 -9.94
N TYR A 632 2.35 20.18 -10.27
CA TYR A 632 2.58 21.35 -9.44
C TYR A 632 2.29 22.67 -10.18
N ILE A 633 3.03 22.97 -11.22
CA ILE A 633 3.06 24.30 -11.79
C ILE A 633 1.69 24.74 -12.36
N ASP A 634 1.02 23.87 -13.12
CA ASP A 634 -0.29 24.14 -13.73
C ASP A 634 -1.47 23.72 -12.85
N ALA A 635 -1.23 22.87 -11.85
CA ALA A 635 -2.25 22.37 -10.96
C ALA A 635 -2.45 23.24 -9.73
N LEU A 636 -1.37 23.67 -9.06
CA LEU A 636 -1.44 24.41 -7.80
C LEU A 636 -2.25 25.71 -7.90
N PRO A 637 -2.11 26.56 -8.96
CA PRO A 637 -2.91 27.78 -9.06
C PRO A 637 -4.42 27.54 -9.07
N LYS A 638 -4.86 26.39 -9.58
CA LYS A 638 -6.29 26.03 -9.65
C LYS A 638 -6.87 25.60 -8.30
N LEU A 639 -5.99 25.28 -7.35
CA LEU A 639 -6.35 24.85 -6.01
C LEU A 639 -6.43 26.01 -5.01
N ILE A 640 -6.00 27.20 -5.41
CA ILE A 640 -6.12 28.40 -4.58
C ILE A 640 -7.58 28.61 -4.20
N ASN A 641 -7.85 28.67 -2.92
CA ASN A 641 -9.18 28.95 -2.42
C ASN A 641 -9.53 30.44 -2.65
N PRO A 642 -10.59 30.77 -3.39
CA PRO A 642 -10.90 32.15 -3.74
C PRO A 642 -11.26 33.01 -2.53
N ARG A 643 -11.65 32.44 -1.40
CA ARG A 643 -11.98 33.16 -0.18
C ARG A 643 -10.75 33.56 0.63
N THR A 644 -9.75 32.69 0.69
CA THR A 644 -8.55 32.89 1.50
C THR A 644 -7.36 33.39 0.68
N GLY A 645 -7.33 33.14 -0.62
CA GLY A 645 -6.18 33.41 -1.49
C GLY A 645 -5.04 32.39 -1.32
N HIS A 646 -5.22 31.37 -0.50
CA HIS A 646 -4.19 30.38 -0.16
C HIS A 646 -4.51 29.00 -0.73
N ILE A 647 -3.49 28.14 -0.76
CA ILE A 647 -3.66 26.69 -0.91
C ILE A 647 -3.75 26.08 0.48
N HIS A 648 -4.70 25.18 0.66
CA HIS A 648 -4.91 24.42 1.88
C HIS A 648 -4.65 22.95 1.59
N THR A 649 -3.54 22.40 2.10
CA THR A 649 -3.31 20.96 2.08
C THR A 649 -4.00 20.31 3.29
N SER A 650 -4.30 19.03 3.22
CA SER A 650 -4.73 18.24 4.38
C SER A 650 -3.59 17.38 4.91
N PHE A 651 -3.28 17.47 6.20
CA PHE A 651 -2.30 16.63 6.87
C PHE A 651 -2.97 15.39 7.48
N ASN A 652 -2.62 14.21 6.96
CA ASN A 652 -3.16 12.96 7.48
C ASN A 652 -2.28 12.43 8.62
N GLN A 653 -2.87 12.30 9.79
CA GLN A 653 -2.20 11.85 11.01
C GLN A 653 -2.25 10.33 11.17
N ALA A 654 -3.23 9.65 10.59
CA ALA A 654 -3.53 8.24 10.75
C ALA A 654 -3.35 7.43 9.45
N LEU A 655 -2.40 7.80 8.58
CA LEU A 655 -2.22 7.12 7.29
C LEU A 655 -0.94 6.30 7.21
N THR A 656 0.18 6.79 7.74
CA THR A 656 1.48 6.12 7.57
C THR A 656 1.73 5.13 8.72
N ALA A 657 2.26 3.96 8.42
CA ALA A 657 2.60 2.96 9.44
C ALA A 657 3.79 3.38 10.35
N THR A 658 4.49 4.46 10.03
CA THR A 658 5.67 4.95 10.78
C THR A 658 5.35 6.07 11.76
N GLY A 659 4.13 6.63 11.76
CA GLY A 659 3.80 7.81 12.54
C GLY A 659 4.09 9.15 11.85
N ARG A 660 4.77 9.14 10.69
CA ARG A 660 4.99 10.37 9.92
C ARG A 660 3.66 10.93 9.41
N LEU A 661 3.57 12.25 9.34
CA LEU A 661 2.45 12.90 8.67
C LEU A 661 2.55 12.68 7.16
N SER A 662 1.41 12.64 6.49
CA SER A 662 1.35 12.74 5.03
C SER A 662 0.47 13.93 4.64
N SER A 663 0.73 14.49 3.47
CA SER A 663 0.02 15.64 2.93
C SER A 663 -0.76 15.22 1.68
N SER A 664 -2.01 15.64 1.57
CA SER A 664 -2.86 15.37 0.40
C SER A 664 -3.70 16.58 0.02
N ASP A 665 -4.15 16.62 -1.20
CA ASP A 665 -5.10 17.55 -1.78
C ASP A 665 -4.74 19.06 -1.64
N PRO A 666 -3.49 19.49 -2.02
CA PRO A 666 -2.43 18.78 -2.73
C PRO A 666 -1.33 18.19 -1.82
N ASN A 667 -0.59 17.18 -2.30
CA ASN A 667 0.58 16.71 -1.59
C ASN A 667 1.76 17.67 -1.76
N LEU A 668 2.04 18.47 -0.73
CA LEU A 668 3.13 19.45 -0.71
C LEU A 668 4.46 18.87 -0.18
N GLN A 669 4.45 17.69 0.45
CA GLN A 669 5.66 17.04 0.96
C GLN A 669 6.51 16.39 -0.13
N ASN A 670 5.97 16.19 -1.33
CA ASN A 670 6.66 15.55 -2.45
C ASN A 670 7.25 16.53 -3.48
N ILE A 671 7.30 17.82 -3.18
CA ILE A 671 7.92 18.82 -4.05
C ILE A 671 9.44 18.58 -4.07
N PRO A 672 10.06 18.37 -5.25
CA PRO A 672 11.48 17.98 -5.31
C PRO A 672 12.41 19.07 -4.75
N VAL A 673 13.37 18.64 -3.94
CA VAL A 673 14.38 19.53 -3.31
C VAL A 673 15.70 19.51 -4.06
N ARG A 674 16.07 18.35 -4.64
CA ARG A 674 17.42 18.07 -5.11
C ARG A 674 17.70 18.52 -6.54
N THR A 675 16.67 18.75 -7.34
CA THR A 675 16.79 19.16 -8.74
C THR A 675 16.63 20.66 -8.87
N ASP A 676 17.38 21.28 -9.79
CA ASP A 676 17.25 22.73 -10.03
C ASP A 676 15.84 23.11 -10.49
N ASP A 677 15.19 22.25 -11.23
CA ASP A 677 13.77 22.43 -11.63
C ASP A 677 12.80 22.36 -10.43
N GLY A 678 13.07 21.52 -9.44
CA GLY A 678 12.30 21.48 -8.20
C GLY A 678 12.50 22.73 -7.34
N LYS A 679 13.72 23.27 -7.32
CA LYS A 679 14.03 24.53 -6.63
C LYS A 679 13.23 25.72 -7.19
N GLU A 680 13.03 25.77 -8.51
CA GLU A 680 12.21 26.81 -9.13
C GLU A 680 10.74 26.79 -8.64
N ILE A 681 10.19 25.60 -8.36
CA ILE A 681 8.85 25.49 -7.79
C ILE A 681 8.84 26.01 -6.34
N ARG A 682 9.87 25.72 -5.54
CA ARG A 682 9.96 26.19 -4.15
C ARG A 682 10.04 27.71 -4.04
N LYS A 683 10.60 28.42 -5.04
CA LYS A 683 10.58 29.87 -5.11
C LYS A 683 9.17 30.47 -5.15
N CYS A 684 8.21 29.71 -5.67
CA CYS A 684 6.84 30.18 -5.79
C CYS A 684 6.03 30.08 -4.49
N PHE A 685 6.58 29.44 -3.45
CA PHE A 685 5.96 29.40 -2.12
C PHE A 685 6.47 30.57 -1.31
N ILE A 686 5.59 31.50 -1.02
CA ILE A 686 5.88 32.77 -0.38
C ILE A 686 5.14 32.91 0.96
N PRO A 687 5.61 33.75 1.90
CA PRO A 687 4.87 34.05 3.11
C PRO A 687 3.68 34.96 2.83
N GLU A 688 2.84 35.21 3.82
CA GLU A 688 1.80 36.25 3.75
C GLU A 688 2.41 37.62 3.47
N GLU A 689 1.59 38.51 2.90
CA GLU A 689 2.03 39.89 2.58
C GLU A 689 2.56 40.60 3.83
N GLY A 690 3.76 41.13 3.71
CA GLY A 690 4.46 41.79 4.83
C GLY A 690 5.20 40.88 5.76
N CYS A 691 5.16 39.57 5.55
CA CYS A 691 5.88 38.59 6.34
C CYS A 691 7.18 38.11 5.67
N LEU A 692 8.02 37.42 6.42
CA LEU A 692 9.21 36.69 5.98
C LEU A 692 8.94 35.22 6.02
N PHE A 693 9.53 34.47 5.09
CA PHE A 693 9.55 33.02 5.13
C PHE A 693 10.66 32.54 6.07
N PHE A 694 10.33 31.69 7.01
CA PHE A 694 11.26 31.07 7.95
C PHE A 694 11.17 29.57 7.85
N SER A 695 12.31 28.88 7.72
CA SER A 695 12.41 27.43 7.72
C SER A 695 13.35 26.99 8.83
N ALA A 696 12.97 25.92 9.53
CA ALA A 696 13.80 25.25 10.51
C ALA A 696 13.79 23.75 10.25
N ASP A 697 14.97 23.13 10.12
CA ASP A 697 15.15 21.73 9.73
C ASP A 697 16.06 21.01 10.73
N TYR A 698 15.72 19.76 11.06
CA TYR A 698 16.57 18.96 11.93
C TYR A 698 17.84 18.47 11.21
N SER A 699 18.97 18.78 11.77
CA SER A 699 20.26 18.32 11.26
C SER A 699 20.50 16.85 11.57
N GLN A 700 20.35 15.98 10.57
CA GLN A 700 20.68 14.56 10.63
C GLN A 700 19.96 13.79 11.75
N ILE A 701 18.70 14.05 11.99
CA ILE A 701 17.96 13.52 13.15
C ILE A 701 17.96 11.98 13.20
N GLU A 702 17.79 11.28 12.09
CA GLU A 702 17.80 9.81 12.05
C GLU A 702 19.14 9.23 12.52
N LEU A 703 20.27 9.86 12.16
CA LEU A 703 21.60 9.43 12.61
C LEU A 703 21.81 9.71 14.11
N ARG A 704 21.26 10.80 14.62
CA ARG A 704 21.31 11.12 16.06
C ARG A 704 20.46 10.16 16.88
N ILE A 705 19.29 9.77 16.36
CA ILE A 705 18.44 8.74 16.96
C ILE A 705 19.17 7.38 16.94
N MET A 706 19.85 7.03 15.84
CA MET A 706 20.64 5.81 15.78
C MET A 706 21.80 5.83 16.82
N ALA A 707 22.48 6.97 16.98
CA ALA A 707 23.53 7.13 17.99
C ALA A 707 22.99 6.92 19.41
N HIS A 708 21.80 7.43 19.70
CA HIS A 708 21.11 7.25 20.98
C HIS A 708 20.69 5.80 21.22
N LEU A 709 20.05 5.17 20.24
CA LEU A 709 19.52 3.81 20.36
C LEU A 709 20.63 2.75 20.41
N SER A 710 21.70 2.94 19.67
CA SER A 710 22.85 2.01 19.65
C SER A 710 23.82 2.23 20.80
N GLU A 711 23.80 3.43 21.42
CA GLU A 711 24.81 3.86 22.39
C GLU A 711 26.26 3.67 21.91
N ASP A 712 26.47 3.84 20.58
CA ASP A 712 27.81 3.75 19.99
C ASP A 712 28.65 4.97 20.34
N GLU A 713 29.71 4.75 21.11
CA GLU A 713 30.53 5.82 21.65
C GLU A 713 31.21 6.68 20.59
N ASN A 714 31.68 6.05 19.51
CA ASN A 714 32.32 6.77 18.41
C ASN A 714 31.31 7.66 17.66
N MET A 715 30.08 7.19 17.51
CA MET A 715 29.02 7.97 16.86
C MET A 715 28.54 9.10 17.76
N MET A 716 28.36 8.83 19.06
CA MET A 716 27.96 9.86 20.03
C MET A 716 29.02 10.94 20.20
N GLU A 717 30.34 10.57 20.27
CA GLU A 717 31.43 11.50 20.37
C GLU A 717 31.48 12.45 19.15
N ALA A 718 31.36 11.90 17.92
CA ALA A 718 31.33 12.70 16.71
C ALA A 718 30.21 13.78 16.73
N PHE A 719 29.03 13.43 17.25
CA PHE A 719 27.93 14.39 17.38
C PHE A 719 28.13 15.40 18.50
N ARG A 720 28.73 15.00 19.63
CA ARG A 720 28.99 15.92 20.76
C ARG A 720 30.08 16.93 20.43
N GLU A 721 31.09 16.53 19.64
CA GLU A 721 32.15 17.41 19.19
C GLU A 721 31.73 18.31 17.99
N GLY A 722 30.51 18.14 17.47
CA GLY A 722 30.01 18.93 16.35
C GLY A 722 30.65 18.60 15.00
N HIS A 723 31.27 17.43 14.88
CA HIS A 723 31.87 16.99 13.63
C HIS A 723 30.78 16.59 12.59
N ASP A 724 31.09 16.86 11.32
CA ASP A 724 30.30 16.29 10.21
C ASP A 724 30.42 14.76 10.26
N ILE A 725 29.35 14.09 10.66
CA ILE A 725 29.32 12.62 10.83
C ILE A 725 29.75 11.89 9.55
N HIS A 726 29.46 12.43 8.37
CA HIS A 726 29.85 11.83 7.11
C HIS A 726 31.36 11.96 6.87
N ARG A 727 31.96 13.09 7.26
CA ARG A 727 33.42 13.25 7.26
C ARG A 727 34.09 12.39 8.33
N ALA A 728 33.51 12.33 9.53
CA ALA A 728 34.00 11.48 10.61
C ALA A 728 33.97 9.99 10.23
N THR A 729 32.88 9.54 9.61
CA THR A 729 32.74 8.18 9.08
C THR A 729 33.78 7.93 7.98
N ALA A 730 33.95 8.85 7.04
CA ALA A 730 34.91 8.73 5.97
C ALA A 730 36.38 8.68 6.52
N ALA A 731 36.73 9.55 7.46
CA ALA A 731 38.02 9.58 8.09
C ALA A 731 38.38 8.22 8.70
N LYS A 732 37.44 7.61 9.43
CA LYS A 732 37.63 6.31 10.09
C LYS A 732 37.66 5.14 9.11
N ILE A 733 36.82 5.12 8.08
CA ILE A 733 36.78 4.05 7.06
C ILE A 733 38.07 4.04 6.22
N TRP A 734 38.54 5.21 5.76
CA TRP A 734 39.71 5.32 4.91
C TRP A 734 41.01 5.62 5.66
N HIS A 735 40.99 5.64 7.01
CA HIS A 735 42.13 5.88 7.87
C HIS A 735 42.89 7.18 7.51
N VAL A 736 42.17 8.27 7.30
CA VAL A 736 42.67 9.60 7.01
C VAL A 736 42.22 10.59 8.08
N ASP A 737 42.99 11.66 8.27
CA ASP A 737 42.61 12.75 9.18
C ASP A 737 41.27 13.36 8.67
N ILE A 738 40.41 13.80 9.56
CA ILE A 738 39.08 14.38 9.21
C ILE A 738 39.19 15.56 8.26
N ASP A 739 40.20 16.39 8.43
CA ASP A 739 40.50 17.56 7.59
C ASP A 739 41.01 17.20 6.19
N LYS A 740 41.49 15.98 6.00
CA LYS A 740 41.96 15.46 4.71
C LYS A 740 40.92 14.66 3.93
N VAL A 741 39.75 14.48 4.50
CA VAL A 741 38.64 13.79 3.81
C VAL A 741 38.21 14.59 2.59
N THR A 742 38.29 13.94 1.43
CA THR A 742 37.80 14.54 0.17
C THR A 742 36.29 14.60 0.10
N ASP A 743 35.73 15.51 -0.70
CA ASP A 743 34.28 15.59 -0.90
C ASP A 743 33.71 14.32 -1.54
N ALA A 744 34.47 13.63 -2.38
CA ALA A 744 34.08 12.33 -2.93
C ALA A 744 33.96 11.26 -1.85
N GLN A 745 34.90 11.18 -0.92
CA GLN A 745 34.85 10.26 0.22
C GLN A 745 33.69 10.61 1.15
N ARG A 746 33.49 11.89 1.46
CA ARG A 746 32.35 12.36 2.24
C ARG A 746 30.99 11.97 1.60
N LYS A 747 30.86 12.15 0.29
CA LYS A 747 29.67 11.77 -0.47
C LYS A 747 29.42 10.27 -0.43
N LYS A 748 30.46 9.45 -0.58
CA LYS A 748 30.37 7.98 -0.45
C LYS A 748 29.97 7.59 0.97
N ALA A 749 30.57 8.17 2.00
CA ALA A 749 30.23 7.91 3.38
C ALA A 749 28.77 8.33 3.70
N LYS A 750 28.30 9.46 3.16
CA LYS A 750 26.91 9.89 3.30
C LYS A 750 25.93 8.84 2.73
N GLN A 751 26.19 8.32 1.55
CA GLN A 751 25.36 7.28 0.93
C GLN A 751 25.41 5.96 1.72
N ALA A 752 26.60 5.59 2.23
CA ALA A 752 26.77 4.42 3.08
C ALA A 752 26.03 4.57 4.41
N ASN A 753 26.20 5.68 5.12
CA ASN A 753 25.56 5.95 6.41
C ASN A 753 24.02 5.78 6.31
N PHE A 754 23.38 6.44 5.37
CA PHE A 754 21.94 6.30 5.18
C PHE A 754 21.54 4.90 4.67
N GLY A 755 22.30 4.33 3.72
CA GLY A 755 21.99 3.01 3.19
C GLY A 755 22.05 1.92 4.27
N ILE A 756 23.10 1.93 5.10
CA ILE A 756 23.33 0.92 6.14
C ILE A 756 22.25 0.98 7.23
N ILE A 757 21.90 2.18 7.70
CA ILE A 757 20.84 2.37 8.69
C ILE A 757 19.51 1.79 8.21
N TYR A 758 19.22 1.90 6.91
CA TYR A 758 18.04 1.30 6.30
C TYR A 758 18.20 -0.18 5.93
N GLY A 759 19.28 -0.84 6.37
CA GLY A 759 19.51 -2.27 6.15
C GLY A 759 19.79 -2.63 4.69
N ILE A 760 20.49 -1.76 3.96
CA ILE A 760 20.87 -2.03 2.57
C ILE A 760 21.81 -3.24 2.49
N THR A 761 21.60 -4.09 1.50
CA THR A 761 22.50 -5.21 1.22
C THR A 761 23.74 -4.73 0.46
N THR A 762 24.82 -5.53 0.48
CA THR A 762 26.04 -5.26 -0.30
C THR A 762 25.71 -5.02 -1.78
N TYR A 763 24.85 -5.85 -2.37
CA TYR A 763 24.41 -5.70 -3.75
C TYR A 763 23.62 -4.41 -3.97
N GLY A 764 22.71 -4.07 -3.06
CA GLY A 764 21.93 -2.83 -3.15
C GLY A 764 22.81 -1.58 -3.04
N LEU A 765 23.83 -1.60 -2.15
CA LEU A 765 24.78 -0.50 -2.02
C LEU A 765 25.66 -0.36 -3.26
N ALA A 766 26.17 -1.48 -3.79
CA ALA A 766 26.95 -1.50 -5.02
C ALA A 766 26.20 -0.88 -6.20
N GLN A 767 24.94 -1.28 -6.41
CA GLN A 767 24.09 -0.70 -7.45
C GLN A 767 23.81 0.81 -7.23
N ARG A 768 23.50 1.20 -5.99
CA ARG A 768 23.14 2.60 -5.68
C ARG A 768 24.31 3.57 -5.87
N MET A 769 25.54 3.09 -5.62
CA MET A 769 26.76 3.89 -5.69
C MET A 769 27.54 3.70 -7.00
N ASP A 770 27.08 2.80 -7.87
CA ASP A 770 27.78 2.38 -9.11
C ASP A 770 29.22 1.95 -8.85
N ILE A 771 29.41 1.07 -7.85
CA ILE A 771 30.70 0.53 -7.43
C ILE A 771 30.70 -1.00 -7.46
N PRO A 772 31.89 -1.65 -7.54
CA PRO A 772 31.97 -3.10 -7.44
C PRO A 772 31.44 -3.65 -6.09
N ASN A 773 30.86 -4.84 -6.10
CA ASN A 773 30.35 -5.51 -4.90
C ASN A 773 31.46 -5.65 -3.80
N GLY A 774 32.73 -5.85 -4.17
CA GLY A 774 33.87 -5.90 -3.23
C GLY A 774 34.02 -4.59 -2.47
N GLU A 775 34.00 -3.45 -3.17
CA GLU A 775 34.10 -2.12 -2.56
C GLU A 775 32.91 -1.82 -1.65
N ALA A 776 31.68 -2.18 -2.09
CA ALA A 776 30.49 -2.01 -1.27
C ALA A 776 30.55 -2.85 0.02
N LYS A 777 31.10 -4.08 -0.06
CA LYS A 777 31.31 -4.93 1.11
C LYS A 777 32.32 -4.32 2.08
N GLU A 778 33.45 -3.82 1.57
CA GLU A 778 34.48 -3.14 2.40
C GLU A 778 33.92 -1.89 3.10
N LEU A 779 33.06 -1.13 2.42
CA LEU A 779 32.39 0.04 3.02
C LEU A 779 31.47 -0.38 4.18
N ILE A 780 30.65 -1.41 4.01
CA ILE A 780 29.76 -1.91 5.05
C ILE A 780 30.56 -2.47 6.24
N GLU A 781 31.58 -3.29 5.97
CA GLU A 781 32.43 -3.84 7.01
C GLU A 781 33.24 -2.76 7.73
N GLY A 782 33.73 -1.76 6.99
CA GLY A 782 34.42 -0.59 7.55
C GLY A 782 33.51 0.23 8.45
N TYR A 783 32.25 0.42 8.03
CA TYR A 783 31.25 1.11 8.83
C TYR A 783 31.00 0.39 10.17
N PHE A 784 30.77 -0.91 10.15
CA PHE A 784 30.51 -1.68 11.37
C PHE A 784 31.76 -1.87 12.25
N ARG A 785 32.97 -1.86 11.68
CA ARG A 785 34.22 -1.76 12.49
C ARG A 785 34.31 -0.42 13.20
N THR A 786 33.85 0.64 12.55
CA THR A 786 33.86 2.00 13.12
C THR A 786 32.76 2.17 14.19
N PHE A 787 31.57 1.59 13.95
CA PHE A 787 30.41 1.68 14.80
C PHE A 787 29.87 0.29 15.19
N PRO A 788 30.60 -0.46 16.03
CA PRO A 788 30.25 -1.85 16.34
C PRO A 788 28.93 -2.00 17.09
N LYS A 789 28.57 -1.00 17.93
CA LYS A 789 27.30 -1.06 18.67
C LYS A 789 26.10 -0.78 17.77
N VAL A 790 26.28 -0.09 16.64
CA VAL A 790 25.21 0.04 15.64
C VAL A 790 24.84 -1.31 15.06
N GLN A 791 25.82 -2.15 14.72
CA GLN A 791 25.56 -3.52 14.26
C GLN A 791 24.83 -4.35 15.32
N ALA A 792 25.31 -4.28 16.57
CA ALA A 792 24.70 -4.99 17.69
C ALA A 792 23.23 -4.56 17.91
N TYR A 793 22.94 -3.25 17.84
CA TYR A 793 21.60 -2.71 17.91
C TYR A 793 20.71 -3.24 16.79
N MET A 794 21.20 -3.25 15.55
CA MET A 794 20.40 -3.74 14.41
C MET A 794 20.03 -5.22 14.56
N GLU A 795 20.94 -6.06 15.06
CA GLU A 795 20.62 -7.47 15.33
C GLU A 795 19.65 -7.60 16.50
N HIS A 796 19.87 -6.85 17.57
CA HIS A 796 18.97 -6.82 18.73
C HIS A 796 17.53 -6.40 18.35
N ALA A 797 17.38 -5.35 17.54
CA ALA A 797 16.08 -4.88 17.06
C ALA A 797 15.30 -5.98 16.29
N LYS A 798 16.02 -6.78 15.47
CA LYS A 798 15.40 -7.91 14.77
C LYS A 798 14.97 -9.02 15.75
N GLU A 799 15.82 -9.35 16.73
CA GLU A 799 15.53 -10.36 17.74
C GLU A 799 14.34 -9.95 18.63
N GLU A 800 14.33 -8.71 19.07
CA GLU A 800 13.23 -8.15 19.85
C GLU A 800 11.91 -8.16 19.06
N ALA A 801 11.96 -7.74 17.78
CA ALA A 801 10.79 -7.79 16.92
C ALA A 801 10.30 -9.24 16.67
N ARG A 802 11.21 -10.23 16.57
CA ARG A 802 10.81 -11.64 16.48
C ARG A 802 10.12 -12.14 17.75
N ALA A 803 10.55 -11.68 18.90
CA ALA A 803 9.98 -12.07 20.19
C ALA A 803 8.64 -11.39 20.47
N LYS A 804 8.50 -10.10 20.13
CA LYS A 804 7.33 -9.27 20.43
C LYS A 804 6.27 -9.25 19.32
N GLY A 805 6.66 -9.48 18.06
CA GLY A 805 5.82 -9.33 16.88
C GLY A 805 5.68 -7.89 16.38
N TYR A 806 6.35 -6.94 17.01
CA TYR A 806 6.35 -5.52 16.63
C TYR A 806 7.68 -4.82 16.93
N ALA A 807 7.91 -3.70 16.27
CA ALA A 807 8.95 -2.73 16.62
C ALA A 807 8.32 -1.51 17.32
N GLU A 808 9.07 -0.86 18.20
CA GLU A 808 8.56 0.21 19.08
C GLU A 808 9.48 1.44 19.05
N THR A 809 8.90 2.64 19.04
CA THR A 809 9.64 3.92 19.13
C THR A 809 9.97 4.27 20.60
N LEU A 810 10.79 5.30 20.80
CA LEU A 810 11.05 5.87 22.14
C LEU A 810 9.78 6.43 22.83
N PHE A 811 8.71 6.64 22.07
CA PHE A 811 7.42 7.11 22.57
C PHE A 811 6.37 5.98 22.64
N HIS A 812 6.81 4.71 22.55
CA HIS A 812 5.97 3.52 22.61
C HIS A 812 5.02 3.33 21.43
N ARG A 813 5.20 4.08 20.33
CA ARG A 813 4.48 3.80 19.07
C ARG A 813 4.88 2.44 18.53
N ARG A 814 3.90 1.62 18.18
CA ARG A 814 4.14 0.26 17.68
C ARG A 814 3.93 0.15 16.19
N ARG A 815 4.79 -0.61 15.56
CA ARG A 815 4.61 -1.11 14.21
C ARG A 815 4.62 -2.63 14.22
N TYR A 816 3.50 -3.24 13.91
CA TYR A 816 3.37 -4.70 13.89
C TYR A 816 4.09 -5.29 12.68
N LEU A 817 4.78 -6.42 12.87
CA LEU A 817 5.63 -7.06 11.89
C LEU A 817 5.25 -8.54 11.77
N ALA A 818 4.06 -8.81 11.25
CA ALA A 818 3.52 -10.16 11.12
C ALA A 818 4.48 -11.12 10.38
N ASP A 819 5.25 -10.59 9.42
CA ASP A 819 6.17 -11.36 8.59
C ASP A 819 7.58 -11.52 9.16
N ILE A 820 7.87 -11.05 10.37
CA ILE A 820 9.24 -11.06 10.95
C ILE A 820 9.80 -12.48 11.13
N ASN A 821 8.92 -13.45 11.34
CA ASN A 821 9.26 -14.85 11.48
C ASN A 821 8.96 -15.65 10.20
N SER A 822 8.68 -14.98 9.07
CA SER A 822 8.42 -15.65 7.80
C SER A 822 9.61 -16.49 7.36
N ARG A 823 9.36 -17.68 6.90
CA ARG A 823 10.40 -18.58 6.34
C ARG A 823 10.86 -18.12 4.96
N ASN A 824 10.02 -17.34 4.24
CA ASN A 824 10.42 -16.71 2.99
C ASN A 824 11.45 -15.61 3.27
N ALA A 825 12.69 -15.80 2.79
CA ALA A 825 13.81 -14.90 3.05
C ALA A 825 13.57 -13.47 2.52
N THR A 826 12.84 -13.31 1.41
CA THR A 826 12.54 -11.99 0.83
C THR A 826 11.53 -11.24 1.70
N VAL A 827 10.47 -11.91 2.11
CA VAL A 827 9.41 -11.37 2.97
C VAL A 827 9.97 -11.05 4.35
N ARG A 828 10.67 -12.02 4.95
CA ARG A 828 11.37 -11.83 6.23
C ARG A 828 12.36 -10.67 6.18
N GLY A 829 13.19 -10.59 5.13
CA GLY A 829 14.17 -9.52 4.96
C GLY A 829 13.51 -8.14 4.85
N PHE A 830 12.29 -8.04 4.32
CA PHE A 830 11.53 -6.80 4.34
C PHE A 830 11.07 -6.44 5.76
N ALA A 831 10.52 -7.42 6.50
CA ALA A 831 10.13 -7.23 7.89
C ALA A 831 11.32 -6.91 8.82
N GLU A 832 12.48 -7.55 8.61
CA GLU A 832 13.73 -7.26 9.34
C GLU A 832 14.22 -5.83 9.10
N ARG A 833 14.15 -5.32 7.87
CA ARG A 833 14.45 -3.90 7.60
C ARG A 833 13.49 -2.97 8.30
N ASN A 834 12.20 -3.30 8.33
CA ASN A 834 11.21 -2.52 9.05
C ASN A 834 11.43 -2.56 10.57
N ALA A 835 11.92 -3.70 11.12
CA ALA A 835 12.28 -3.80 12.55
C ALA A 835 13.39 -2.82 12.95
N ILE A 836 14.33 -2.55 12.04
CA ILE A 836 15.41 -1.59 12.26
C ILE A 836 14.92 -0.16 12.04
N ASN A 837 14.18 0.08 10.96
CA ASN A 837 13.82 1.43 10.50
C ASN A 837 12.67 2.05 11.28
N ALA A 838 11.67 1.25 11.69
CA ALA A 838 10.48 1.77 12.35
C ALA A 838 10.77 2.49 13.68
N PRO A 839 11.65 2.00 14.56
CA PRO A 839 12.04 2.74 15.77
C PRO A 839 12.68 4.09 15.47
N ILE A 840 13.48 4.19 14.42
CA ILE A 840 14.19 5.42 14.05
C ILE A 840 13.23 6.43 13.42
N GLN A 841 12.58 6.04 12.33
CA GLN A 841 11.65 6.92 11.60
C GLN A 841 10.43 7.32 12.44
N GLY A 842 9.92 6.38 13.25
CA GLY A 842 8.81 6.68 14.12
C GLY A 842 9.20 7.61 15.26
N THR A 843 10.39 7.45 15.85
CA THR A 843 10.89 8.37 16.88
C THR A 843 11.14 9.76 16.30
N GLU A 844 11.69 9.87 15.10
CA GLU A 844 11.82 11.15 14.37
C GLU A 844 10.45 11.83 14.22
N ALA A 845 9.46 11.07 13.73
CA ALA A 845 8.11 11.57 13.54
C ALA A 845 7.48 12.05 14.87
N ASP A 846 7.72 11.34 15.96
CA ASP A 846 7.21 11.71 17.28
C ASP A 846 7.94 12.95 17.82
N ILE A 847 9.25 13.07 17.64
CA ILE A 847 10.05 14.23 18.06
C ILE A 847 9.56 15.51 17.36
N ILE A 848 9.36 15.48 16.03
CA ILE A 848 8.89 16.66 15.31
C ILE A 848 7.46 17.04 15.72
N LYS A 849 6.59 16.07 15.99
CA LYS A 849 5.24 16.30 16.49
C LYS A 849 5.26 16.99 17.87
N VAL A 850 6.16 16.55 18.77
CA VAL A 850 6.37 17.21 20.06
C VAL A 850 6.82 18.66 19.88
N ALA A 851 7.80 18.89 18.99
CA ALA A 851 8.25 20.24 18.67
C ALA A 851 7.11 21.12 18.13
N MET A 852 6.31 20.60 17.19
CA MET A 852 5.16 21.31 16.62
C MET A 852 4.15 21.73 17.70
N VAL A 853 3.79 20.82 18.59
CA VAL A 853 2.85 21.08 19.70
C VAL A 853 3.42 22.17 20.62
N ARG A 854 4.69 22.05 21.08
CA ARG A 854 5.30 23.00 22.00
C ARG A 854 5.48 24.39 21.39
N ILE A 855 5.87 24.47 20.12
CA ILE A 855 5.97 25.74 19.37
C ILE A 855 4.61 26.40 19.30
N TRP A 856 3.57 25.65 18.93
CA TRP A 856 2.21 26.16 18.81
C TRP A 856 1.68 26.69 20.16
N GLU A 857 1.88 25.93 21.25
CA GLU A 857 1.47 26.34 22.60
C GLU A 857 2.22 27.61 23.07
N ARG A 858 3.53 27.70 22.77
CA ARG A 858 4.30 28.89 23.10
C ARG A 858 3.87 30.10 22.27
N PHE A 859 3.58 29.93 21.00
CA PHE A 859 3.05 31.02 20.17
C PHE A 859 1.75 31.56 20.75
N LYS A 860 0.82 30.69 21.14
CA LYS A 860 -0.43 31.11 21.79
C LYS A 860 -0.18 31.80 23.13
N LYS A 861 0.68 31.25 23.99
CA LYS A 861 1.00 31.79 25.31
C LYS A 861 1.71 33.13 25.25
N GLU A 862 2.64 33.31 24.32
CA GLU A 862 3.45 34.53 24.18
C GLU A 862 2.80 35.56 23.25
N GLY A 863 1.61 35.27 22.70
CA GLY A 863 0.86 36.18 21.83
C GLY A 863 1.50 36.42 20.46
N ILE A 864 2.26 35.44 19.94
CA ILE A 864 2.88 35.48 18.61
C ILE A 864 1.80 35.39 17.54
N ARG A 865 1.83 36.29 16.58
CA ARG A 865 0.89 36.34 15.45
C ARG A 865 1.40 35.54 14.24
N SER A 866 2.69 35.29 14.17
CA SER A 866 3.35 34.49 13.15
C SER A 866 2.80 33.07 13.14
N LYS A 867 2.80 32.42 11.97
CA LYS A 867 2.05 31.18 11.72
C LYS A 867 2.97 30.07 11.26
N MET A 868 2.81 28.87 11.82
CA MET A 868 3.30 27.63 11.21
C MET A 868 2.42 27.30 10.01
N ILE A 869 3.00 27.01 8.85
CA ILE A 869 2.24 26.85 7.59
C ILE A 869 2.47 25.50 6.92
N LEU A 870 3.66 24.90 7.06
CA LEU A 870 3.98 23.60 6.44
C LEU A 870 4.89 22.77 7.36
N GLN A 871 4.73 21.47 7.24
CA GLN A 871 5.67 20.46 7.75
C GLN A 871 6.05 19.55 6.58
N VAL A 872 7.33 19.38 6.32
CA VAL A 872 7.88 18.58 5.22
C VAL A 872 9.03 17.74 5.73
N HIS A 873 8.81 16.43 5.94
CA HIS A 873 9.79 15.51 6.54
C HIS A 873 10.24 15.93 7.94
N ASP A 874 11.46 16.46 8.08
CA ASP A 874 12.09 16.97 9.30
C ASP A 874 12.13 18.51 9.37
N GLU A 875 11.46 19.18 8.44
CA GLU A 875 11.42 20.64 8.25
C GLU A 875 10.08 21.24 8.69
N LEU A 876 10.11 22.35 9.41
CA LEU A 876 8.97 23.20 9.75
C LEU A 876 9.10 24.56 9.09
N ASN A 877 8.01 25.03 8.47
CA ASN A 877 7.97 26.28 7.72
C ASN A 877 6.95 27.25 8.31
N PHE A 878 7.31 28.53 8.33
CA PHE A 878 6.55 29.58 8.99
C PHE A 878 6.43 30.83 8.10
N SER A 879 5.30 31.52 8.24
CA SER A 879 5.09 32.90 7.79
C SER A 879 5.24 33.83 8.99
N VAL A 880 6.26 34.68 9.00
CA VAL A 880 6.71 35.42 10.19
C VAL A 880 6.67 36.92 9.99
N PHE A 881 6.02 37.61 10.91
CA PHE A 881 6.08 39.07 10.94
C PHE A 881 7.49 39.59 11.26
N PRO A 882 8.02 40.57 10.53
CA PRO A 882 9.41 41.04 10.74
C PRO A 882 9.73 41.44 12.18
N GLU A 883 8.80 42.03 12.90
CA GLU A 883 8.94 42.39 14.32
C GLU A 883 9.02 41.19 15.28
N GLU A 884 8.55 40.03 14.89
CA GLU A 884 8.58 38.81 15.72
C GLU A 884 9.76 37.91 15.38
N ARG A 885 10.59 38.28 14.39
CA ARG A 885 11.66 37.47 13.82
C ARG A 885 12.56 36.79 14.86
N GLU A 886 13.18 37.58 15.75
CA GLU A 886 14.14 37.08 16.75
C GLU A 886 13.43 36.18 17.79
N GLN A 887 12.19 36.52 18.15
CA GLN A 887 11.41 35.76 19.11
C GLN A 887 10.97 34.40 18.54
N VAL A 888 10.48 34.39 17.30
CA VAL A 888 10.06 33.16 16.60
C VAL A 888 11.26 32.24 16.41
N GLU A 889 12.39 32.74 15.88
CA GLU A 889 13.61 31.95 15.70
C GLU A 889 14.05 31.28 17.01
N ARG A 890 14.13 32.07 18.09
CA ARG A 890 14.50 31.56 19.40
C ARG A 890 13.53 30.47 19.88
N ILE A 891 12.21 30.68 19.81
CA ILE A 891 11.22 29.71 20.26
C ILE A 891 11.31 28.44 19.45
N VAL A 892 11.34 28.54 18.12
CA VAL A 892 11.35 27.37 17.23
C VAL A 892 12.61 26.51 17.48
N ILE A 893 13.78 27.13 17.49
CA ILE A 893 15.03 26.41 17.72
C ILE A 893 15.09 25.80 19.12
N GLU A 894 14.70 26.52 20.17
CA GLU A 894 14.65 26.00 21.53
C GLU A 894 13.73 24.76 21.63
N GLU A 895 12.52 24.81 21.09
CA GLU A 895 11.56 23.70 21.20
C GLU A 895 11.95 22.51 20.31
N MET A 896 12.51 22.75 19.12
CA MET A 896 13.02 21.66 18.30
C MET A 896 14.21 20.95 18.97
N GLN A 897 15.20 21.71 19.47
CA GLN A 897 16.38 21.12 20.12
C GLN A 897 16.07 20.42 21.45
N ASN A 898 15.02 20.83 22.15
CA ASN A 898 14.64 20.27 23.44
C ASN A 898 13.39 19.35 23.35
N ALA A 899 12.97 18.95 22.15
CA ALA A 899 11.78 18.13 21.98
C ALA A 899 11.89 16.77 22.68
N TYR A 900 13.07 16.17 22.69
CA TYR A 900 13.35 14.91 23.39
C TYR A 900 14.82 14.86 23.87
N PRO A 901 15.10 14.36 25.10
CA PRO A 901 16.46 14.27 25.64
C PRO A 901 17.21 13.06 25.07
N LEU A 902 17.84 13.19 23.91
CA LEU A 902 18.76 12.19 23.38
C LEU A 902 20.12 12.24 24.09
N ASN A 903 20.91 11.15 24.01
CA ASN A 903 22.29 11.11 24.50
C ASN A 903 23.26 11.97 23.68
N VAL A 904 22.78 12.49 22.54
CA VAL A 904 23.46 13.45 21.67
C VAL A 904 22.56 14.66 21.45
N PRO A 905 23.11 15.87 21.24
CA PRO A 905 22.28 17.05 21.06
C PRO A 905 21.42 16.94 19.80
N LEU A 906 20.15 17.32 19.90
CA LEU A 906 19.35 17.63 18.71
C LEU A 906 19.77 19.02 18.23
N ILE A 907 20.00 19.16 16.93
CA ILE A 907 20.36 20.45 16.31
C ILE A 907 19.31 20.75 15.23
N ALA A 908 18.80 21.97 15.26
CA ALA A 908 17.93 22.51 14.22
C ALA A 908 18.67 23.65 13.51
N ASP A 909 18.79 23.54 12.21
CA ASP A 909 19.30 24.58 11.33
C ASP A 909 18.16 25.51 10.91
N ALA A 910 18.38 26.80 10.83
CA ALA A 910 17.35 27.77 10.51
C ALA A 910 17.78 28.70 9.37
N GLY A 911 16.83 29.07 8.53
CA GLY A 911 17.05 29.98 7.42
C GLY A 911 15.90 30.97 7.22
N TRP A 912 16.21 32.11 6.62
CA TRP A 912 15.28 33.18 6.34
C TRP A 912 15.30 33.55 4.87
N GLY A 913 14.15 33.84 4.30
CA GLY A 913 14.07 34.26 2.91
C GLY A 913 12.75 34.97 2.57
N LYS A 914 12.63 35.32 1.31
CA LYS A 914 11.38 35.83 0.74
C LYS A 914 10.47 34.74 0.23
N ASN A 915 10.99 33.52 0.14
CA ASN A 915 10.31 32.33 -0.33
C ASN A 915 10.95 31.09 0.29
N TRP A 916 10.33 29.95 0.07
CA TRP A 916 10.80 28.69 0.64
C TRP A 916 12.22 28.28 0.21
N LEU A 917 12.61 28.55 -1.05
CA LEU A 917 13.95 28.19 -1.51
C LEU A 917 15.05 29.02 -0.82
N GLU A 918 14.82 30.32 -0.60
CA GLU A 918 15.80 31.19 0.05
C GLU A 918 15.98 30.89 1.53
N ALA A 919 14.92 30.35 2.15
CA ALA A 919 14.90 30.02 3.57
C ALA A 919 15.42 28.61 3.91
N HIS A 920 15.62 27.74 2.90
CA HIS A 920 16.03 26.34 3.10
C HIS A 920 17.50 26.10 2.88
#